data_58ea7c2731657f4c7094f1234e7a828a
#
_entry.id   58ea7c2731657f4c7094f1234e7a828a
#
_cell.length_a   1.000
_cell.length_b   1.000
_cell.length_c   1.000
_cell.angle_alpha   90.00
_cell.angle_beta   90.00
_cell.angle_gamma   90.00
#
_symmetry.space_group_name_H-M   'P 1'
#
loop_
_entity.id
_entity.type
_entity.pdbx_description
1 polymer ?
#
loop_
_entity_poly.entity_id
_entity_poly.type
_entity_poly.pdbx_seq_one_letter_code
_entity_poly.pdbx_strand_id
1 'polypeptide(L)'
;LVQIPNLENITSTAKDGSGIIELTFKYGADADYIFIDVNERVDRAMASWPQGEERPLIARASATDIPAFFVNITLKDESKNRNFLEMSDFVRQVIVRRFEQLSEIAMVDVSGQMFSQLLVIPDMEKLRSLGIDENTLTSAIQNSNIRLGSLSIRDGEYRFDVRFESAILSKQDVEDVYLKINDRVFQIKDLAKVREEPQVMKGMTTSDGKQAVTLAVIKRSDARMAELKHNVDRLMKSLEEDYPDMEFVITRDQTELLDYSINNMVQNLVFGALFACIIIFFFMQDFRSPLLVVVTIPTALVLSFLFFYVFKISINIISLSGLVLGLGMMVDNSIITIDNITQRWQKGESLDVACVKGTQEVFAPMLSSVLTTCAIFIPLIFLNGIAGALFYDEAMAVAITLFSALIVSVLLIPVLYYRIYRKQTCFTPNAFIERLGVNKIDTVYERGLKWFFRHRGVMWSIFGGSLLLIGLLFVKLDKQKLPDMSHTDMLVNIEWNERITPERMDERCVQIISSCADSVEQYSVLAGAQQFVLSHTKEMSLSESLIYVKAASVEELERLEDSISEYLRKEWPESVFSFHTSGNVFEMIFAEQEPQLVACLKRNDGKTADPEQLNELLAEIRAVLPGVDVQPAEWNEYIELIADPERLVMYDVDYSNILSYLRNSMNENEVLRVNKGNVSMPVMIGVGEKEAKDLVQGVYIDSYRGGSVPLELLLKETRNRDLKTITMGAEGEYYPLVLDIEGGKVKQVMDVIRKTVKDGNTFQVDFKGSYFTNRQMIEELCLVLVISILLLFFILAAQFESLLQPFIILSELIIDIFAAMLVLWICGVSLNLMSMIGIVVMCGIVINDSILKVDTINRLRKDGMRLKHAIMEAGGRRLKSILMTSLTTILAIAPFLVRGDMGSDLQYPLSLALIAGMVAGTLVSVFFIPLAYYVIYKNTEKR
;
A
#
# COMPACT_ATOMS: atom_id res chain seq x y z
N LEU A 1 -0.12 9.65 -25.78
CA LEU A 1 0.50 9.41 -24.47
C LEU A 1 1.45 8.21 -24.47
N VAL A 2 1.15 7.12 -25.19
CA VAL A 2 1.97 5.88 -25.24
C VAL A 2 3.46 6.10 -25.56
N GLN A 3 3.81 7.18 -26.23
CA GLN A 3 5.19 7.50 -26.64
C GLN A 3 5.96 8.36 -25.59
N ILE A 4 5.46 8.50 -24.38
CA ILE A 4 6.15 9.27 -23.33
C ILE A 4 7.35 8.46 -22.82
N PRO A 5 8.54 9.09 -22.69
CA PRO A 5 9.70 8.39 -22.14
C PRO A 5 9.47 7.89 -20.72
N ASN A 6 10.04 6.74 -20.39
CA ASN A 6 9.93 6.07 -19.08
C ASN A 6 8.51 5.64 -18.69
N LEU A 7 7.55 5.64 -19.62
CA LEU A 7 6.23 5.07 -19.38
C LEU A 7 6.37 3.55 -19.16
N GLU A 8 5.82 3.05 -18.07
CA GLU A 8 5.80 1.63 -17.71
C GLU A 8 4.47 1.00 -18.08
N ASN A 9 3.38 1.66 -17.70
CA ASN A 9 2.02 1.20 -18.00
C ASN A 9 1.11 2.37 -18.35
N ILE A 10 0.11 2.10 -19.17
CA ILE A 10 -1.00 3.00 -19.49
C ILE A 10 -2.30 2.21 -19.42
N THR A 11 -3.22 2.69 -18.64
CA THR A 11 -4.58 2.14 -18.55
C THR A 11 -5.57 3.29 -18.69
N SER A 12 -6.54 3.12 -19.56
CA SER A 12 -7.66 4.05 -19.73
C SER A 12 -8.94 3.33 -19.37
N THR A 13 -9.73 3.92 -18.50
CA THR A 13 -11.02 3.39 -18.07
C THR A 13 -12.08 4.44 -18.33
N ALA A 14 -13.09 4.11 -19.13
CA ALA A 14 -14.26 4.95 -19.38
C ALA A 14 -15.47 4.33 -18.71
N LYS A 15 -16.21 5.13 -17.93
CA LYS A 15 -17.32 4.69 -17.11
C LYS A 15 -18.27 5.86 -16.83
N ASP A 16 -19.58 5.63 -17.01
CA ASP A 16 -20.65 6.59 -16.69
C ASP A 16 -20.43 8.03 -17.20
N GLY A 17 -19.91 8.18 -18.42
CA GLY A 17 -19.67 9.49 -19.03
C GLY A 17 -18.39 10.20 -18.57
N SER A 18 -17.60 9.57 -17.72
CA SER A 18 -16.26 10.02 -17.33
C SER A 18 -15.17 9.07 -17.87
N GLY A 19 -13.95 9.57 -17.99
CA GLY A 19 -12.80 8.76 -18.39
C GLY A 19 -11.55 9.13 -17.63
N ILE A 20 -10.87 8.12 -17.11
CA ILE A 20 -9.57 8.25 -16.43
C ILE A 20 -8.50 7.57 -17.26
N ILE A 21 -7.41 8.28 -17.49
CA ILE A 21 -6.19 7.71 -18.08
C ILE A 21 -5.11 7.71 -17.00
N GLU A 22 -4.74 6.54 -16.56
CA GLU A 22 -3.67 6.34 -15.60
C GLU A 22 -2.35 6.04 -16.32
N LEU A 23 -1.32 6.80 -16.00
CA LEU A 23 0.03 6.67 -16.54
C LEU A 23 0.99 6.31 -15.42
N THR A 24 1.56 5.11 -15.45
CA THR A 24 2.56 4.66 -14.50
C THR A 24 3.94 4.78 -15.11
N PHE A 25 4.88 5.43 -14.40
CA PHE A 25 6.24 5.67 -14.86
C PHE A 25 7.26 4.88 -14.05
N LYS A 26 8.40 4.58 -14.67
CA LYS A 26 9.50 3.89 -14.00
C LYS A 26 10.01 4.69 -12.81
N TYR A 27 10.39 4.00 -11.74
CA TYR A 27 10.95 4.61 -10.55
C TYR A 27 12.18 5.48 -10.89
N GLY A 28 12.25 6.68 -10.30
CA GLY A 28 13.32 7.65 -10.55
C GLY A 28 13.12 8.53 -11.79
N ALA A 29 11.99 8.39 -12.50
CA ALA A 29 11.64 9.32 -13.56
C ALA A 29 11.31 10.72 -13.00
N ASP A 30 11.69 11.77 -13.73
CA ASP A 30 11.43 13.16 -13.33
C ASP A 30 9.95 13.49 -13.53
N ALA A 31 9.19 13.48 -12.43
CA ALA A 31 7.75 13.70 -12.44
C ALA A 31 7.35 15.11 -12.93
N ASP A 32 8.17 16.12 -12.70
CA ASP A 32 7.87 17.50 -13.11
C ASP A 32 8.03 17.66 -14.63
N TYR A 33 9.09 17.08 -15.20
CA TYR A 33 9.28 17.03 -16.64
C TYR A 33 8.16 16.23 -17.35
N ILE A 34 7.81 15.08 -16.80
CA ILE A 34 6.73 14.22 -17.32
C ILE A 34 5.40 14.96 -17.31
N PHE A 35 5.08 15.67 -16.22
CA PHE A 35 3.85 16.44 -16.12
C PHE A 35 3.74 17.50 -17.23
N ILE A 36 4.84 18.17 -17.57
CA ILE A 36 4.88 19.14 -18.67
C ILE A 36 4.67 18.45 -20.02
N ASP A 37 5.34 17.29 -20.26
CA ASP A 37 5.19 16.55 -21.55
C ASP A 37 3.77 15.99 -21.72
N VAL A 38 3.15 15.50 -20.66
CA VAL A 38 1.74 15.06 -20.66
C VAL A 38 0.81 16.21 -21.02
N ASN A 39 0.97 17.39 -20.36
CA ASN A 39 0.16 18.57 -20.65
C ASN A 39 0.27 18.99 -22.12
N GLU A 40 1.50 19.06 -22.66
CA GLU A 40 1.72 19.42 -24.07
C GLU A 40 1.03 18.46 -25.04
N ARG A 41 1.08 17.15 -24.73
CA ARG A 41 0.47 16.14 -25.59
C ARG A 41 -1.06 16.15 -25.51
N VAL A 42 -1.63 16.41 -24.33
CA VAL A 42 -3.08 16.58 -24.15
C VAL A 42 -3.55 17.81 -24.91
N ASP A 43 -2.88 18.96 -24.76
CA ASP A 43 -3.24 20.18 -25.47
C ASP A 43 -3.17 20.00 -27.01
N ARG A 44 -2.18 19.25 -27.49
CA ARG A 44 -2.07 18.89 -28.90
C ARG A 44 -3.20 17.97 -29.37
N ALA A 45 -3.63 17.01 -28.55
CA ALA A 45 -4.73 16.11 -28.87
C ALA A 45 -6.07 16.86 -28.88
N MET A 46 -6.29 17.79 -27.94
CA MET A 46 -7.49 18.61 -27.87
C MET A 46 -7.74 19.45 -29.11
N ALA A 47 -6.68 19.84 -29.83
CA ALA A 47 -6.84 20.56 -31.10
C ALA A 47 -7.64 19.79 -32.17
N SER A 48 -7.77 18.47 -32.01
CA SER A 48 -8.53 17.58 -32.93
C SER A 48 -9.89 17.13 -32.35
N TRP A 49 -10.22 17.54 -31.12
CA TRP A 49 -11.48 17.13 -30.48
C TRP A 49 -12.67 17.99 -30.95
N PRO A 50 -13.91 17.47 -30.77
CA PRO A 50 -15.11 18.27 -31.07
C PRO A 50 -15.13 19.57 -30.26
N GLN A 51 -15.73 20.62 -30.83
CA GLN A 51 -15.88 21.90 -30.14
C GLN A 51 -16.89 21.75 -28.98
N GLY A 52 -16.51 22.19 -27.79
CA GLY A 52 -17.37 22.15 -26.60
C GLY A 52 -16.97 21.15 -25.55
N GLU A 53 -15.97 20.29 -25.82
CA GLU A 53 -15.43 19.38 -24.83
C GLU A 53 -14.51 20.09 -23.82
N GLU A 54 -14.66 19.77 -22.55
CA GLU A 54 -13.83 20.33 -21.49
C GLU A 54 -12.43 19.76 -21.53
N ARG A 55 -11.44 20.58 -21.14
CA ARG A 55 -10.05 20.14 -21.04
C ARG A 55 -9.91 19.11 -19.92
N PRO A 56 -9.28 17.93 -20.19
CA PRO A 56 -9.01 16.97 -19.14
C PRO A 56 -8.21 17.55 -17.98
N LEU A 57 -8.61 17.24 -16.77
CA LEU A 57 -7.84 17.56 -15.57
C LEU A 57 -6.63 16.62 -15.49
N ILE A 58 -5.44 17.20 -15.42
CA ILE A 58 -4.21 16.42 -15.24
C ILE A 58 -3.77 16.57 -13.79
N ALA A 59 -3.82 15.48 -13.05
CA ALA A 59 -3.35 15.42 -11.68
C ALA A 59 -2.06 14.59 -11.61
N ARG A 60 -1.09 15.09 -10.85
CA ARG A 60 0.10 14.31 -10.49
C ARG A 60 -0.18 13.63 -9.16
N ALA A 61 -0.21 12.31 -9.16
CA ALA A 61 -0.28 11.52 -7.96
C ALA A 61 1.12 10.98 -7.61
N SER A 62 1.48 11.08 -6.35
CA SER A 62 2.69 10.49 -5.79
C SER A 62 2.29 9.38 -4.81
N ALA A 63 3.15 8.40 -4.61
CA ALA A 63 2.97 7.41 -3.55
C ALA A 63 2.90 8.04 -2.14
N THR A 64 3.28 9.31 -2.00
CA THR A 64 3.17 10.06 -0.74
C THR A 64 1.85 10.81 -0.58
N ASP A 65 1.01 10.87 -1.61
CA ASP A 65 -0.27 11.60 -1.62
C ASP A 65 -1.43 10.75 -1.08
N ILE A 66 -1.10 9.74 -0.28
CA ILE A 66 -2.05 8.89 0.42
C ILE A 66 -2.63 9.66 1.62
N PRO A 67 -3.97 9.65 1.83
CA PRO A 67 -4.55 10.26 3.01
C PRO A 67 -3.98 9.66 4.30
N ALA A 68 -3.55 10.53 5.20
CA ALA A 68 -3.07 10.10 6.52
C ALA A 68 -4.23 9.56 7.38
N PHE A 69 -5.41 10.14 7.21
CA PHE A 69 -6.68 9.74 7.82
C PHE A 69 -7.84 10.44 7.12
N PHE A 70 -9.04 9.93 7.38
CA PHE A 70 -10.28 10.57 6.95
C PHE A 70 -11.00 11.16 8.16
N VAL A 71 -11.67 12.31 7.98
CA VAL A 71 -12.50 12.95 9.00
C VAL A 71 -13.92 13.02 8.48
N ASN A 72 -14.82 12.29 9.11
CA ASN A 72 -16.25 12.37 8.84
C ASN A 72 -16.89 13.42 9.72
N ILE A 73 -17.62 14.35 9.13
CA ILE A 73 -18.30 15.44 9.81
C ILE A 73 -19.80 15.24 9.66
N THR A 74 -20.49 15.06 10.78
CA THR A 74 -21.93 14.85 10.84
C THR A 74 -22.61 15.90 11.72
N LEU A 75 -23.93 16.07 11.56
CA LEU A 75 -24.75 16.86 12.50
C LEU A 75 -25.16 15.96 13.67
N LYS A 76 -25.07 16.46 14.90
CA LYS A 76 -25.69 15.80 16.05
C LYS A 76 -27.19 15.82 15.88
N ASP A 77 -27.86 14.71 16.22
CA ASP A 77 -29.30 14.61 16.21
C ASP A 77 -29.89 15.77 17.04
N GLU A 78 -30.90 16.48 16.49
CA GLU A 78 -31.57 17.61 17.10
C GLU A 78 -30.92 19.00 16.91
N SER A 79 -29.88 19.18 16.09
CA SER A 79 -29.48 20.56 15.82
C SER A 79 -30.54 21.28 14.98
N LYS A 80 -31.50 21.93 15.67
CA LYS A 80 -32.53 22.80 15.05
C LYS A 80 -31.93 24.02 14.34
N ASN A 81 -30.62 24.20 14.39
CA ASN A 81 -29.93 25.39 13.97
C ASN A 81 -29.31 25.31 12.55
N ARG A 82 -29.07 24.12 12.03
CA ARG A 82 -28.49 23.97 10.68
C ARG A 82 -29.06 22.74 9.96
N ASN A 83 -29.31 22.88 8.67
CA ASN A 83 -29.58 21.76 7.80
C ASN A 83 -28.27 21.22 7.18
N PHE A 84 -28.30 20.04 6.55
CA PHE A 84 -27.11 19.41 5.97
C PHE A 84 -26.46 20.27 4.86
N LEU A 85 -27.25 20.98 4.06
CA LEU A 85 -26.76 21.88 3.02
C LEU A 85 -25.93 23.04 3.61
N GLU A 86 -26.45 23.66 4.68
CA GLU A 86 -25.75 24.74 5.41
C GLU A 86 -24.47 24.22 6.08
N MET A 87 -24.50 23.00 6.63
CA MET A 87 -23.32 22.34 7.17
C MET A 87 -22.28 22.09 6.08
N SER A 88 -22.69 21.55 4.94
CA SER A 88 -21.81 21.25 3.81
C SER A 88 -21.09 22.52 3.32
N ASP A 89 -21.82 23.62 3.14
CA ASP A 89 -21.24 24.91 2.78
C ASP A 89 -20.27 25.45 3.85
N PHE A 90 -20.63 25.29 5.12
CA PHE A 90 -19.79 25.70 6.24
C PHE A 90 -18.51 24.89 6.33
N VAL A 91 -18.59 23.56 6.18
CA VAL A 91 -17.41 22.67 6.14
C VAL A 91 -16.43 23.13 5.06
N ARG A 92 -16.93 23.38 3.87
CA ARG A 92 -16.10 23.82 2.72
C ARG A 92 -15.45 25.18 2.96
N GLN A 93 -16.17 26.15 3.52
CA GLN A 93 -15.68 27.52 3.66
C GLN A 93 -14.80 27.72 4.90
N VAL A 94 -15.07 27.00 5.98
CA VAL A 94 -14.44 27.23 7.29
C VAL A 94 -13.59 26.04 7.71
N ILE A 95 -14.18 24.84 7.78
CA ILE A 95 -13.48 23.69 8.38
C ILE A 95 -12.31 23.25 7.51
N VAL A 96 -12.53 23.08 6.21
CA VAL A 96 -11.45 22.71 5.25
C VAL A 96 -10.29 23.71 5.35
N ARG A 97 -10.59 25.01 5.39
CA ARG A 97 -9.56 26.06 5.52
C ARG A 97 -8.80 26.01 6.84
N ARG A 98 -9.46 25.61 7.93
CA ARG A 98 -8.78 25.39 9.21
C ARG A 98 -7.78 24.23 9.16
N PHE A 99 -8.12 23.15 8.48
CA PHE A 99 -7.18 22.03 8.21
C PHE A 99 -6.03 22.47 7.31
N GLU A 100 -6.30 23.14 6.20
CA GLU A 100 -5.29 23.62 5.25
C GLU A 100 -4.31 24.65 5.84
N GLN A 101 -4.64 25.30 6.96
CA GLN A 101 -3.73 26.19 7.69
C GLN A 101 -2.62 25.45 8.43
N LEU A 102 -2.77 24.15 8.67
CA LEU A 102 -1.70 23.36 9.29
C LEU A 102 -0.56 23.14 8.30
N SER A 103 0.67 23.45 8.72
CA SER A 103 1.87 23.39 7.87
C SER A 103 2.20 21.98 7.39
N GLU A 104 1.71 20.97 8.08
CA GLU A 104 1.92 19.55 7.82
C GLU A 104 0.99 19.00 6.74
N ILE A 105 -0.09 19.72 6.39
CA ILE A 105 -1.09 19.30 5.42
C ILE A 105 -0.72 19.84 4.04
N ALA A 106 -0.72 18.97 3.04
CA ALA A 106 -0.54 19.33 1.65
C ALA A 106 -1.86 19.75 1.00
N MET A 107 -2.92 18.98 1.28
CA MET A 107 -4.24 19.14 0.68
C MET A 107 -5.29 18.46 1.56
N VAL A 108 -6.50 19.01 1.52
CA VAL A 108 -7.70 18.37 2.05
C VAL A 108 -8.63 18.09 0.89
N ASP A 109 -8.84 16.81 0.60
CA ASP A 109 -9.76 16.35 -0.44
C ASP A 109 -11.12 16.04 0.17
N VAL A 110 -12.22 16.40 -0.49
CA VAL A 110 -13.54 16.42 0.14
C VAL A 110 -14.57 15.67 -0.69
N SER A 111 -15.37 14.84 -0.05
CA SER A 111 -16.53 14.18 -0.67
C SER A 111 -17.78 14.24 0.21
N GLY A 112 -18.95 13.89 -0.36
CA GLY A 112 -20.23 13.95 0.34
C GLY A 112 -20.78 15.36 0.47
N GLN A 113 -20.25 16.34 -0.28
CA GLN A 113 -20.75 17.70 -0.25
C GLN A 113 -22.07 17.82 -1.00
N MET A 114 -22.98 18.60 -0.43
CA MET A 114 -24.21 19.01 -1.08
C MET A 114 -24.07 20.45 -1.55
N PHE A 115 -24.43 20.71 -2.80
CA PHE A 115 -24.38 22.05 -3.38
C PHE A 115 -25.79 22.60 -3.61
N SER A 116 -25.97 23.90 -3.44
CA SER A 116 -27.22 24.57 -3.76
C SER A 116 -27.28 24.96 -5.25
N GLN A 117 -28.49 25.00 -5.77
CA GLN A 117 -28.82 25.54 -7.10
C GLN A 117 -30.06 26.41 -7.05
N LEU A 118 -30.18 27.33 -8.02
CA LEU A 118 -31.42 28.04 -8.29
C LEU A 118 -32.12 27.37 -9.44
N LEU A 119 -33.23 26.69 -9.17
CA LEU A 119 -34.06 26.07 -10.19
C LEU A 119 -35.18 26.98 -10.58
N VAL A 120 -35.24 27.38 -11.86
CA VAL A 120 -36.31 28.15 -12.49
C VAL A 120 -37.25 27.18 -13.18
N ILE A 121 -38.45 27.01 -12.63
CA ILE A 121 -39.50 26.10 -13.16
C ILE A 121 -40.53 26.90 -13.96
N PRO A 122 -40.49 26.84 -15.31
CA PRO A 122 -41.43 27.53 -16.15
C PRO A 122 -42.87 27.06 -15.99
N ASP A 123 -43.83 27.97 -16.02
CA ASP A 123 -45.26 27.66 -16.12
C ASP A 123 -45.61 27.41 -17.59
N MET A 124 -45.56 26.15 -18.02
CA MET A 124 -45.72 25.79 -19.41
C MET A 124 -47.09 26.18 -20.02
N GLU A 125 -48.13 26.23 -19.20
CA GLU A 125 -49.46 26.65 -19.67
C GLU A 125 -49.47 28.14 -19.96
N LYS A 126 -48.90 28.95 -19.09
CA LYS A 126 -48.76 30.40 -19.30
C LYS A 126 -47.87 30.72 -20.51
N LEU A 127 -46.73 30.06 -20.63
CA LEU A 127 -45.80 30.26 -21.74
C LEU A 127 -46.49 29.95 -23.08
N ARG A 128 -47.18 28.82 -23.18
CA ARG A 128 -47.92 28.47 -24.40
C ARG A 128 -49.04 29.49 -24.72
N SER A 129 -49.80 29.92 -23.71
CA SER A 129 -50.88 30.90 -23.91
C SER A 129 -50.37 32.26 -24.39
N LEU A 130 -49.13 32.61 -24.07
CA LEU A 130 -48.47 33.85 -24.46
C LEU A 130 -47.60 33.71 -25.72
N GLY A 131 -47.45 32.48 -26.27
CA GLY A 131 -46.58 32.19 -27.40
C GLY A 131 -45.08 32.42 -27.08
N ILE A 132 -44.66 32.10 -25.87
CA ILE A 132 -43.28 32.27 -25.38
C ILE A 132 -42.56 30.93 -25.42
N ASP A 133 -41.38 30.92 -26.02
CA ASP A 133 -40.46 29.79 -25.96
C ASP A 133 -39.59 29.85 -24.69
N GLU A 134 -39.25 28.67 -24.15
CA GLU A 134 -38.35 28.54 -23.00
C GLU A 134 -36.97 29.19 -23.23
N ASN A 135 -36.47 29.15 -24.47
CA ASN A 135 -35.22 29.82 -24.85
C ASN A 135 -35.25 31.34 -24.64
N THR A 136 -36.46 31.92 -24.67
CA THR A 136 -36.64 33.35 -24.39
C THR A 136 -36.38 33.67 -22.91
N LEU A 137 -36.80 32.77 -22.00
CA LEU A 137 -36.50 32.91 -20.59
C LEU A 137 -34.98 32.76 -20.31
N THR A 138 -34.35 31.74 -20.93
CA THR A 138 -32.91 31.50 -20.86
C THR A 138 -32.13 32.72 -21.27
N SER A 139 -32.47 33.26 -22.46
CA SER A 139 -31.82 34.46 -23.03
C SER A 139 -32.03 35.69 -22.16
N ALA A 140 -33.21 35.88 -21.59
CA ALA A 140 -33.49 37.01 -20.72
C ALA A 140 -32.65 36.98 -19.42
N ILE A 141 -32.52 35.83 -18.81
CA ILE A 141 -31.68 35.64 -17.59
C ILE A 141 -30.21 35.87 -17.95
N GLN A 142 -29.72 35.28 -19.04
CA GLN A 142 -28.31 35.44 -19.49
C GLN A 142 -28.01 36.92 -19.80
N ASN A 143 -28.87 37.61 -20.55
CA ASN A 143 -28.67 39.01 -20.95
C ASN A 143 -28.80 39.98 -19.78
N SER A 144 -29.41 39.58 -18.68
CA SER A 144 -29.57 40.41 -17.47
C SER A 144 -28.34 40.33 -16.55
N ASN A 145 -27.46 39.34 -16.71
CA ASN A 145 -26.26 39.19 -15.92
C ASN A 145 -25.03 39.78 -16.59
N ILE A 146 -24.96 41.11 -16.61
CA ILE A 146 -23.87 41.83 -17.28
C ILE A 146 -22.96 42.49 -16.24
N ARG A 147 -21.66 42.22 -16.33
CA ARG A 147 -20.59 42.89 -15.59
C ARG A 147 -19.62 43.52 -16.58
N LEU A 148 -19.56 44.85 -16.61
CA LEU A 148 -18.48 45.54 -17.28
C LEU A 148 -17.33 45.76 -16.30
N GLY A 149 -16.15 45.43 -16.71
CA GLY A 149 -14.94 45.70 -15.92
C GLY A 149 -14.77 47.21 -15.70
N SER A 150 -13.80 47.59 -14.89
CA SER A 150 -13.51 48.99 -14.56
C SER A 150 -13.17 49.78 -15.82
N LEU A 151 -14.07 50.64 -16.23
CA LEU A 151 -13.84 51.67 -17.23
C LEU A 151 -13.48 52.95 -16.51
N SER A 152 -12.52 53.71 -16.99
CA SER A 152 -12.23 55.02 -16.41
C SER A 152 -12.56 56.13 -17.42
N ILE A 153 -13.29 57.11 -16.93
CA ILE A 153 -13.61 58.31 -17.71
C ILE A 153 -12.89 59.53 -17.08
N ARG A 154 -12.39 60.40 -17.94
CA ARG A 154 -11.79 61.68 -17.49
C ARG A 154 -12.83 62.78 -17.65
N ASP A 155 -13.03 63.51 -16.54
CA ASP A 155 -13.87 64.72 -16.52
C ASP A 155 -13.02 65.87 -15.93
N GLY A 156 -12.54 66.72 -16.80
CA GLY A 156 -11.60 67.79 -16.45
C GLY A 156 -10.27 67.23 -15.89
N GLU A 157 -9.95 67.59 -14.68
CA GLU A 157 -8.74 67.13 -13.93
C GLU A 157 -8.96 65.80 -13.16
N TYR A 158 -10.18 65.36 -13.10
CA TYR A 158 -10.55 64.15 -12.34
C TYR A 158 -10.69 62.93 -13.26
N ARG A 159 -10.36 61.77 -12.70
CA ARG A 159 -10.53 60.49 -13.34
C ARG A 159 -11.51 59.66 -12.47
N PHE A 160 -12.64 59.29 -13.05
CA PHE A 160 -13.65 58.48 -12.37
C PHE A 160 -13.64 57.07 -12.91
N ASP A 161 -13.70 56.09 -12.03
CA ASP A 161 -13.96 54.70 -12.41
C ASP A 161 -15.47 54.50 -12.55
N VAL A 162 -15.88 54.11 -13.75
CA VAL A 162 -17.28 53.83 -14.07
C VAL A 162 -17.49 52.34 -13.93
N ARG A 163 -18.37 51.95 -13.04
CA ARG A 163 -18.84 50.56 -12.89
C ARG A 163 -20.23 50.45 -13.46
N PHE A 164 -20.41 49.51 -14.37
CA PHE A 164 -21.73 49.06 -14.80
C PHE A 164 -21.93 47.64 -14.28
N GLU A 165 -22.89 47.44 -13.40
CA GLU A 165 -23.15 46.17 -12.76
C GLU A 165 -24.67 45.90 -12.75
N SER A 166 -25.07 44.90 -13.53
CA SER A 166 -26.39 44.28 -13.49
C SER A 166 -26.16 42.80 -13.23
N ALA A 167 -25.61 42.49 -12.07
CA ALA A 167 -25.28 41.13 -11.71
C ALA A 167 -26.45 40.48 -10.94
N ILE A 168 -26.77 39.27 -11.34
CA ILE A 168 -27.70 38.43 -10.60
C ILE A 168 -26.89 37.79 -9.45
N LEU A 169 -27.27 38.05 -8.21
CA LEU A 169 -26.59 37.58 -6.99
C LEU A 169 -27.47 36.73 -6.08
N SER A 170 -28.79 36.80 -6.30
CA SER A 170 -29.77 36.15 -5.42
C SER A 170 -30.94 35.58 -6.21
N LYS A 171 -31.73 34.72 -5.53
CA LYS A 171 -33.02 34.26 -6.05
C LYS A 171 -33.92 35.40 -6.47
N GLN A 172 -33.95 36.47 -5.67
CA GLN A 172 -34.82 37.62 -5.92
C GLN A 172 -34.43 38.40 -7.18
N ASP A 173 -33.13 38.48 -7.48
CA ASP A 173 -32.65 39.09 -8.71
C ASP A 173 -33.08 38.31 -9.95
N VAL A 174 -33.10 36.96 -9.87
CA VAL A 174 -33.66 36.10 -10.94
C VAL A 174 -35.16 36.32 -11.11
N GLU A 175 -35.91 36.36 -10.01
CA GLU A 175 -37.37 36.61 -10.02
C GLU A 175 -37.73 37.93 -10.62
N ASP A 176 -36.92 38.97 -10.44
CA ASP A 176 -37.16 40.34 -10.86
C ASP A 176 -36.61 40.69 -12.27
N VAL A 177 -36.04 39.71 -13.01
CA VAL A 177 -35.61 39.90 -14.39
C VAL A 177 -36.84 40.24 -15.27
N TYR A 178 -36.72 41.28 -16.07
CA TYR A 178 -37.77 41.77 -16.95
C TYR A 178 -37.66 41.22 -18.38
N LEU A 179 -38.80 40.85 -18.94
CA LEU A 179 -38.96 40.44 -20.35
C LEU A 179 -40.00 41.31 -21.05
N LYS A 180 -39.70 41.76 -22.24
CA LYS A 180 -40.69 42.44 -23.09
C LYS A 180 -41.16 41.53 -24.22
N ILE A 181 -42.45 41.21 -24.24
CA ILE A 181 -43.07 40.31 -25.20
C ILE A 181 -44.34 40.97 -25.75
N ASN A 182 -44.42 41.10 -27.06
CA ASN A 182 -45.58 41.69 -27.74
C ASN A 182 -46.09 42.99 -27.07
N ASP A 183 -45.16 43.95 -26.77
CA ASP A 183 -45.39 45.22 -26.10
C ASP A 183 -45.88 45.12 -24.62
N ARG A 184 -45.89 43.94 -24.02
CA ARG A 184 -46.12 43.75 -22.58
C ARG A 184 -44.81 43.43 -21.87
N VAL A 185 -44.67 43.91 -20.65
CA VAL A 185 -43.53 43.65 -19.79
C VAL A 185 -43.94 42.66 -18.71
N PHE A 186 -43.20 41.55 -18.59
CA PHE A 186 -43.36 40.53 -17.58
C PHE A 186 -42.09 40.43 -16.75
N GLN A 187 -42.23 39.92 -15.55
CA GLN A 187 -41.08 39.46 -14.72
C GLN A 187 -41.01 37.95 -14.77
N ILE A 188 -39.80 37.38 -14.52
CA ILE A 188 -39.65 35.91 -14.46
C ILE A 188 -40.63 35.28 -13.45
N LYS A 189 -40.86 35.90 -12.29
CA LYS A 189 -41.82 35.41 -11.29
C LYS A 189 -43.26 35.31 -11.78
N ASP A 190 -43.61 36.02 -12.82
CA ASP A 190 -44.95 35.94 -13.43
C ASP A 190 -45.11 34.71 -14.33
N LEU A 191 -43.97 34.23 -14.87
CA LEU A 191 -43.90 33.14 -15.89
C LEU A 191 -43.28 31.85 -15.36
N ALA A 192 -42.54 31.92 -14.26
CA ALA A 192 -41.83 30.77 -13.66
C ALA A 192 -41.78 30.89 -12.14
N LYS A 193 -41.57 29.74 -11.46
CA LYS A 193 -41.28 29.70 -10.04
C LYS A 193 -39.79 29.47 -9.84
N VAL A 194 -39.14 30.35 -9.08
CA VAL A 194 -37.73 30.18 -8.71
C VAL A 194 -37.61 29.55 -7.33
N ARG A 195 -36.84 28.46 -7.22
CA ARG A 195 -36.55 27.77 -5.97
C ARG A 195 -35.06 27.69 -5.76
N GLU A 196 -34.61 27.86 -4.52
CA GLU A 196 -33.28 27.45 -4.07
C GLU A 196 -33.43 26.05 -3.49
N GLU A 197 -32.76 25.09 -4.09
CA GLU A 197 -32.83 23.69 -3.70
C GLU A 197 -31.46 23.00 -3.85
N PRO A 198 -31.22 21.85 -3.20
CA PRO A 198 -30.03 21.06 -3.42
C PRO A 198 -29.94 20.57 -4.86
N GLN A 199 -28.71 20.50 -5.39
CA GLN A 199 -28.45 19.77 -6.64
C GLN A 199 -28.70 18.29 -6.40
N VAL A 200 -29.09 17.58 -7.47
CA VAL A 200 -29.22 16.11 -7.44
C VAL A 200 -27.87 15.49 -7.12
N MET A 201 -27.81 14.73 -6.05
CA MET A 201 -26.58 14.08 -5.62
C MET A 201 -26.30 12.88 -6.52
N LYS A 202 -25.09 12.84 -7.10
CA LYS A 202 -24.57 11.67 -7.81
C LYS A 202 -23.92 10.66 -6.86
N GLY A 203 -23.57 11.10 -5.66
CA GLY A 203 -23.02 10.29 -4.59
C GLY A 203 -23.21 10.96 -3.24
N MET A 204 -23.21 10.17 -2.18
CA MET A 204 -23.32 10.63 -0.81
C MET A 204 -22.39 9.86 0.12
N THR A 205 -22.12 10.43 1.28
CA THR A 205 -21.36 9.76 2.34
C THR A 205 -22.17 9.73 3.63
N THR A 206 -22.07 8.63 4.36
CA THR A 206 -22.65 8.49 5.69
C THR A 206 -21.62 7.94 6.67
N SER A 207 -21.77 8.29 7.93
CA SER A 207 -20.97 7.79 9.05
C SER A 207 -21.91 7.40 10.17
N ASP A 208 -21.83 6.14 10.60
CA ASP A 208 -22.69 5.57 11.64
C ASP A 208 -24.18 5.88 11.42
N GLY A 209 -24.64 5.77 10.15
CA GLY A 209 -26.03 6.00 9.73
C GLY A 209 -26.47 7.45 9.61
N LYS A 210 -25.58 8.42 9.79
CA LYS A 210 -25.84 9.85 9.61
C LYS A 210 -25.17 10.35 8.33
N GLN A 211 -25.83 11.23 7.60
CA GLN A 211 -25.26 11.89 6.45
C GLN A 211 -24.01 12.70 6.86
N ALA A 212 -22.92 12.53 6.15
CA ALA A 212 -21.62 13.08 6.48
C ALA A 212 -20.97 13.84 5.32
N VAL A 213 -20.10 14.79 5.62
CA VAL A 213 -19.08 15.30 4.71
C VAL A 213 -17.75 14.68 5.13
N THR A 214 -17.10 14.03 4.20
CA THR A 214 -15.83 13.31 4.47
C THR A 214 -14.65 14.10 3.93
N LEU A 215 -13.69 14.38 4.80
CA LEU A 215 -12.42 15.03 4.49
C LEU A 215 -11.31 13.99 4.47
N ALA A 216 -10.62 13.83 3.36
CA ALA A 216 -9.41 13.05 3.26
C ALA A 216 -8.20 13.98 3.43
N VAL A 217 -7.44 13.79 4.50
CA VAL A 217 -6.32 14.67 4.87
C VAL A 217 -5.01 14.10 4.32
N ILE A 218 -4.44 14.76 3.34
CA ILE A 218 -3.18 14.37 2.68
C ILE A 218 -2.03 15.13 3.33
N LYS A 219 -1.05 14.36 3.83
CA LYS A 219 0.13 14.90 4.50
C LYS A 219 1.14 15.42 3.48
N ARG A 220 1.83 16.50 3.80
CA ARG A 220 2.98 16.98 3.04
C ARG A 220 4.15 15.99 3.14
N SER A 221 4.85 15.74 2.05
CA SER A 221 5.91 14.72 1.97
C SER A 221 7.04 14.93 2.98
N ASP A 222 7.38 16.17 3.31
CA ASP A 222 8.44 16.56 4.25
C ASP A 222 7.97 16.67 5.71
N ALA A 223 6.64 16.58 5.98
CA ALA A 223 6.09 16.67 7.33
C ALA A 223 6.16 15.32 8.06
N ARG A 224 6.28 15.38 9.39
CA ARG A 224 6.29 14.19 10.25
C ARG A 224 4.87 13.79 10.63
N MET A 225 4.57 12.49 10.57
CA MET A 225 3.24 11.96 10.88
C MET A 225 2.81 12.28 12.33
N ALA A 226 3.72 12.14 13.30
CA ALA A 226 3.44 12.43 14.71
C ALA A 226 3.13 13.92 14.96
N GLU A 227 3.79 14.85 14.25
CA GLU A 227 3.50 16.29 14.33
C GLU A 227 2.11 16.60 13.74
N LEU A 228 1.79 16.00 12.59
CA LEU A 228 0.47 16.10 11.98
C LEU A 228 -0.62 15.64 12.94
N LYS A 229 -0.50 14.42 13.49
CA LYS A 229 -1.49 13.87 14.44
C LYS A 229 -1.71 14.78 15.64
N HIS A 230 -0.61 15.21 16.27
CA HIS A 230 -0.68 16.09 17.44
C HIS A 230 -1.40 17.42 17.14
N ASN A 231 -1.11 18.04 15.98
CA ASN A 231 -1.71 19.30 15.57
C ASN A 231 -3.17 19.13 15.17
N VAL A 232 -3.50 18.02 14.50
CA VAL A 232 -4.88 17.68 14.14
C VAL A 232 -5.71 17.37 15.37
N ASP A 233 -5.23 16.57 16.33
CA ASP A 233 -5.96 16.28 17.58
C ASP A 233 -6.26 17.56 18.37
N ARG A 234 -5.33 18.53 18.36
CA ARG A 234 -5.54 19.85 18.96
C ARG A 234 -6.60 20.65 18.19
N LEU A 235 -6.55 20.62 16.86
CA LEU A 235 -7.53 21.29 16.00
C LEU A 235 -8.93 20.68 16.21
N MET A 236 -9.03 19.34 16.23
CA MET A 236 -10.29 18.62 16.44
C MET A 236 -10.96 19.02 17.75
N LYS A 237 -10.20 19.06 18.86
CA LYS A 237 -10.72 19.54 20.15
C LYS A 237 -11.23 20.97 20.08
N SER A 238 -10.48 21.88 19.40
CA SER A 238 -10.94 23.25 19.23
C SER A 238 -12.21 23.32 18.38
N LEU A 239 -12.35 22.49 17.35
CA LEU A 239 -13.53 22.44 16.50
C LEU A 239 -14.75 21.89 17.25
N GLU A 240 -14.58 20.88 18.08
CA GLU A 240 -15.65 20.34 18.94
C GLU A 240 -16.16 21.38 19.98
N GLU A 241 -15.24 22.20 20.51
CA GLU A 241 -15.60 23.30 21.43
C GLU A 241 -16.27 24.45 20.67
N ASP A 242 -15.78 24.85 19.51
CA ASP A 242 -16.28 25.96 18.71
C ASP A 242 -17.65 25.62 18.05
N TYR A 243 -17.87 24.35 17.69
CA TYR A 243 -19.02 23.86 16.92
C TYR A 243 -19.68 22.64 17.60
N PRO A 244 -20.36 22.81 18.73
CA PRO A 244 -20.93 21.70 19.48
C PRO A 244 -22.11 21.00 18.79
N ASP A 245 -22.66 21.59 17.73
CA ASP A 245 -23.72 21.05 16.90
C ASP A 245 -23.21 20.03 15.85
N MET A 246 -21.89 19.94 15.66
CA MET A 246 -21.23 19.00 14.77
C MET A 246 -20.51 17.90 15.53
N GLU A 247 -20.37 16.75 14.91
CA GLU A 247 -19.59 15.62 15.37
C GLU A 247 -18.47 15.37 14.38
N PHE A 248 -17.25 15.16 14.88
CA PHE A 248 -16.06 14.94 14.08
C PHE A 248 -15.48 13.57 14.41
N VAL A 249 -15.41 12.68 13.44
CA VAL A 249 -14.97 11.30 13.65
C VAL A 249 -13.82 10.98 12.71
N ILE A 250 -12.67 10.57 13.26
CA ILE A 250 -11.53 10.12 12.45
C ILE A 250 -11.74 8.64 12.08
N THR A 251 -11.56 8.32 10.79
CA THR A 251 -11.60 6.96 10.25
C THR A 251 -10.34 6.68 9.42
N ARG A 252 -9.99 5.41 9.23
CA ARG A 252 -8.81 4.97 8.46
C ARG A 252 -7.53 5.69 8.90
N ASP A 253 -7.27 5.72 10.20
CA ASP A 253 -6.14 6.46 10.78
C ASP A 253 -4.82 5.69 10.60
N GLN A 254 -4.01 6.13 9.62
CA GLN A 254 -2.69 5.56 9.34
C GLN A 254 -1.65 5.93 10.41
N THR A 255 -1.90 6.99 11.18
CA THR A 255 -0.95 7.49 12.17
C THR A 255 -0.91 6.60 13.40
N GLU A 256 -2.05 6.06 13.80
CA GLU A 256 -2.19 5.18 14.96
C GLU A 256 -1.42 3.86 14.74
N LEU A 257 -1.54 3.29 13.53
CA LEU A 257 -0.82 2.07 13.15
C LEU A 257 0.70 2.26 13.17
N LEU A 258 1.19 3.42 12.71
CA LEU A 258 2.62 3.72 12.69
C LEU A 258 3.20 3.93 14.08
N ASP A 259 2.52 4.69 14.94
CA ASP A 259 2.96 4.94 16.32
C ASP A 259 2.98 3.65 17.14
N TYR A 260 1.98 2.80 16.97
CA TYR A 260 1.92 1.49 17.62
C TYR A 260 3.08 0.59 17.18
N SER A 261 3.35 0.53 15.87
CA SER A 261 4.45 -0.26 15.30
C SER A 261 5.82 0.21 15.78
N ILE A 262 6.08 1.52 15.83
CA ILE A 262 7.33 2.08 16.33
C ILE A 262 7.52 1.76 17.83
N ASN A 263 6.50 1.93 18.64
CA ASN A 263 6.55 1.63 20.07
C ASN A 263 6.82 0.14 20.31
N ASN A 264 6.19 -0.75 19.56
CA ASN A 264 6.45 -2.19 19.63
C ASN A 264 7.89 -2.54 19.23
N MET A 265 8.43 -1.93 18.17
CA MET A 265 9.82 -2.14 17.77
C MET A 265 10.80 -1.70 18.85
N VAL A 266 10.59 -0.55 19.49
CA VAL A 266 11.40 -0.08 20.61
C VAL A 266 11.30 -1.05 21.79
N GLN A 267 10.11 -1.56 22.08
CA GLN A 267 9.88 -2.54 23.14
C GLN A 267 10.59 -3.86 22.84
N ASN A 268 10.53 -4.36 21.60
CA ASN A 268 11.23 -5.55 21.15
C ASN A 268 12.77 -5.40 21.24
N LEU A 269 13.28 -4.21 20.94
CA LEU A 269 14.70 -3.87 21.11
C LEU A 269 15.15 -3.98 22.59
N VAL A 270 14.32 -3.49 23.52
CA VAL A 270 14.58 -3.58 24.96
C VAL A 270 14.54 -5.04 25.43
N PHE A 271 13.55 -5.83 24.99
CA PHE A 271 13.48 -7.26 25.32
C PHE A 271 14.65 -8.05 24.75
N GLY A 272 15.03 -7.77 23.49
CA GLY A 272 16.21 -8.40 22.87
C GLY A 272 17.49 -8.13 23.66
N ALA A 273 17.72 -6.89 24.10
CA ALA A 273 18.86 -6.53 24.94
C ALA A 273 18.82 -7.23 26.30
N LEU A 274 17.64 -7.35 26.91
CA LEU A 274 17.45 -8.05 28.19
C LEU A 274 17.77 -9.54 28.06
N PHE A 275 17.25 -10.21 27.01
CA PHE A 275 17.54 -11.62 26.75
C PHE A 275 19.02 -11.86 26.49
N ALA A 276 19.69 -10.98 25.76
CA ALA A 276 21.13 -11.04 25.57
C ALA A 276 21.89 -11.01 26.88
N CYS A 277 21.54 -10.13 27.80
CA CYS A 277 22.15 -10.04 29.13
C CYS A 277 21.94 -11.31 29.96
N ILE A 278 20.74 -11.90 29.89
CA ILE A 278 20.42 -13.15 30.59
C ILE A 278 21.29 -14.30 30.07
N ILE A 279 21.44 -14.47 28.75
CA ILE A 279 22.26 -15.53 28.15
C ILE A 279 23.73 -15.40 28.57
N ILE A 280 24.27 -14.20 28.47
CA ILE A 280 25.66 -13.93 28.83
C ILE A 280 25.90 -14.25 30.31
N PHE A 281 24.93 -13.91 31.16
CA PHE A 281 25.01 -14.28 32.60
C PHE A 281 25.17 -15.80 32.81
N PHE A 282 24.34 -16.59 32.10
CA PHE A 282 24.40 -18.07 32.26
C PHE A 282 25.70 -18.68 31.70
N PHE A 283 26.17 -18.22 30.54
CA PHE A 283 27.32 -18.81 29.87
C PHE A 283 28.68 -18.34 30.45
N MET A 284 28.78 -17.07 30.85
CA MET A 284 30.02 -16.52 31.42
C MET A 284 30.20 -16.84 32.88
N GLN A 285 29.16 -17.35 33.56
CA GLN A 285 29.19 -17.77 34.97
C GLN A 285 29.64 -16.65 35.93
N ASP A 286 29.43 -15.40 35.57
CA ASP A 286 29.82 -14.23 36.33
C ASP A 286 28.76 -13.11 36.23
N PHE A 287 28.54 -12.40 37.35
CA PHE A 287 27.60 -11.27 37.41
C PHE A 287 28.11 -9.97 36.77
N ARG A 288 29.44 -9.89 36.56
CA ARG A 288 30.09 -8.66 36.08
C ARG A 288 30.15 -8.58 34.54
N SER A 289 30.26 -9.71 33.88
CA SER A 289 30.29 -9.79 32.43
C SER A 289 28.99 -9.24 31.77
N PRO A 290 27.79 -9.56 32.25
CA PRO A 290 26.56 -8.93 31.77
C PRO A 290 26.53 -7.41 31.90
N LEU A 291 27.13 -6.87 33.00
CA LEU A 291 27.20 -5.43 33.20
C LEU A 291 28.00 -4.73 32.11
N LEU A 292 29.04 -5.38 31.57
CA LEU A 292 29.78 -4.85 30.42
C LEU A 292 28.86 -4.69 29.21
N VAL A 293 28.03 -5.69 28.95
CA VAL A 293 27.10 -5.67 27.79
C VAL A 293 25.98 -4.65 27.99
N VAL A 294 25.44 -4.53 29.21
CA VAL A 294 24.47 -3.47 29.56
C VAL A 294 24.98 -2.08 29.25
N VAL A 295 26.31 -1.84 29.35
CA VAL A 295 26.91 -0.54 29.01
C VAL A 295 27.24 -0.43 27.53
N THR A 296 27.70 -1.52 26.91
CA THR A 296 28.18 -1.48 25.51
C THR A 296 27.04 -1.39 24.50
N ILE A 297 25.89 -2.04 24.74
CA ILE A 297 24.73 -1.97 23.85
C ILE A 297 24.20 -0.54 23.71
N PRO A 298 23.81 0.18 24.78
CA PRO A 298 23.37 1.56 24.66
C PRO A 298 24.42 2.48 24.04
N THR A 299 25.70 2.27 24.35
CA THR A 299 26.79 3.10 23.77
C THR A 299 26.89 2.88 22.27
N ALA A 300 26.80 1.65 21.79
CA ALA A 300 26.81 1.35 20.37
C ALA A 300 25.55 1.86 19.65
N LEU A 301 24.38 1.78 20.30
CA LEU A 301 23.14 2.37 19.77
C LEU A 301 23.24 3.90 19.63
N VAL A 302 23.72 4.59 20.64
CA VAL A 302 23.94 6.05 20.57
C VAL A 302 24.90 6.40 19.44
N LEU A 303 25.98 5.62 19.29
CA LEU A 303 26.93 5.81 18.21
C LEU A 303 26.28 5.54 16.83
N SER A 304 25.42 4.54 16.75
CA SER A 304 24.66 4.23 15.52
C SER A 304 23.69 5.37 15.15
N PHE A 305 22.96 5.94 16.11
CA PHE A 305 22.10 7.10 15.88
C PHE A 305 22.90 8.35 15.47
N LEU A 306 24.11 8.53 16.03
CA LEU A 306 25.00 9.60 15.58
C LEU A 306 25.37 9.42 14.11
N PHE A 307 25.72 8.22 13.68
CA PHE A 307 26.00 7.93 12.28
C PHE A 307 24.75 8.04 11.39
N PHE A 308 23.56 7.65 11.86
CA PHE A 308 22.29 7.90 11.13
C PHE A 308 22.13 9.38 10.84
N TYR A 309 22.38 10.23 11.83
CA TYR A 309 22.33 11.68 11.64
C TYR A 309 23.37 12.18 10.62
N VAL A 310 24.60 11.69 10.69
CA VAL A 310 25.69 12.09 9.76
C VAL A 310 25.39 11.65 8.32
N PHE A 311 24.88 10.43 8.13
CA PHE A 311 24.55 9.86 6.82
C PHE A 311 23.13 10.21 6.34
N LYS A 312 22.39 11.00 7.11
CA LYS A 312 21.02 11.44 6.81
C LYS A 312 20.03 10.28 6.63
N ILE A 313 20.21 9.21 7.36
CA ILE A 313 19.28 8.08 7.39
C ILE A 313 18.09 8.45 8.28
N SER A 314 16.88 8.29 7.76
CA SER A 314 15.66 8.54 8.53
C SER A 314 15.41 7.42 9.55
N ILE A 315 14.83 7.79 10.70
CA ILE A 315 14.34 6.82 11.67
C ILE A 315 12.92 6.44 11.25
N ASN A 316 12.78 5.25 10.68
CA ASN A 316 11.53 4.68 10.20
C ASN A 316 11.44 3.20 10.61
N ILE A 317 10.31 2.55 10.33
CA ILE A 317 10.09 1.14 10.68
C ILE A 317 11.19 0.24 10.11
N ILE A 318 11.67 0.51 8.90
CA ILE A 318 12.66 -0.31 8.20
C ILE A 318 14.07 -0.10 8.79
N SER A 319 14.49 1.16 9.00
CA SER A 319 15.78 1.44 9.64
C SER A 319 15.84 0.96 11.09
N LEU A 320 14.71 1.02 11.83
CA LEU A 320 14.60 0.43 13.17
C LEU A 320 14.66 -1.09 13.13
N SER A 321 14.04 -1.73 12.15
CA SER A 321 14.15 -3.16 11.90
C SER A 321 15.60 -3.56 11.68
N GLY A 322 16.32 -2.87 10.79
CA GLY A 322 17.74 -3.09 10.57
C GLY A 322 18.59 -2.90 11.84
N LEU A 323 18.22 -1.92 12.67
CA LEU A 323 18.87 -1.67 13.94
C LEU A 323 18.65 -2.80 14.95
N VAL A 324 17.42 -3.35 15.05
CA VAL A 324 17.11 -4.51 15.90
C VAL A 324 17.83 -5.78 15.43
N LEU A 325 17.85 -6.00 14.11
CA LEU A 325 18.62 -7.08 13.49
C LEU A 325 20.13 -6.93 13.81
N GLY A 326 20.63 -5.70 13.64
CA GLY A 326 22.01 -5.35 13.98
C GLY A 326 22.34 -5.52 15.46
N LEU A 327 21.35 -5.35 16.37
CA LEU A 327 21.55 -5.52 17.81
C LEU A 327 21.92 -6.95 18.16
N GLY A 328 21.26 -7.96 17.59
CA GLY A 328 21.61 -9.36 17.77
C GLY A 328 23.08 -9.63 17.42
N MET A 329 23.52 -9.13 16.28
CA MET A 329 24.91 -9.26 15.81
C MET A 329 25.91 -8.36 16.55
N MET A 330 25.46 -7.23 17.09
CA MET A 330 26.28 -6.31 17.88
C MET A 330 26.80 -6.96 19.16
N VAL A 331 25.95 -7.75 19.78
CA VAL A 331 26.29 -8.46 21.01
C VAL A 331 27.40 -9.51 20.77
N ASP A 332 27.43 -10.12 19.59
CA ASP A 332 28.42 -11.16 19.22
C ASP A 332 29.85 -10.63 19.29
N ASN A 333 30.12 -9.43 18.76
CA ASN A 333 31.43 -8.81 18.82
C ASN A 333 31.88 -8.57 20.28
N SER A 334 30.94 -8.15 21.13
CA SER A 334 31.21 -7.95 22.56
C SER A 334 31.49 -9.25 23.27
N ILE A 335 30.72 -10.30 22.97
CA ILE A 335 30.90 -11.66 23.54
C ILE A 335 32.27 -12.22 23.19
N ILE A 336 32.64 -12.19 21.90
CA ILE A 336 33.93 -12.74 21.41
C ILE A 336 35.10 -12.05 22.12
N THR A 337 35.03 -10.70 22.27
CA THR A 337 36.08 -9.94 22.94
C THR A 337 36.19 -10.30 24.43
N ILE A 338 35.07 -10.35 25.16
CA ILE A 338 35.01 -10.68 26.57
C ILE A 338 35.50 -12.13 26.80
N ASP A 339 35.04 -13.09 26.00
CA ASP A 339 35.42 -14.49 26.10
C ASP A 339 36.92 -14.69 25.88
N ASN A 340 37.51 -14.06 24.86
CA ASN A 340 38.93 -14.21 24.59
C ASN A 340 39.82 -13.58 25.67
N ILE A 341 39.44 -12.37 26.18
CA ILE A 341 40.12 -11.77 27.32
C ILE A 341 40.05 -12.70 28.55
N THR A 342 38.88 -13.25 28.86
CA THR A 342 38.67 -14.14 30.00
C THR A 342 39.47 -15.44 29.87
N GLN A 343 39.51 -16.07 28.68
CA GLN A 343 40.30 -17.27 28.42
C GLN A 343 41.82 -17.05 28.63
N ARG A 344 42.36 -15.89 28.21
CA ARG A 344 43.77 -15.56 28.42
C ARG A 344 44.09 -15.32 29.90
N TRP A 345 43.20 -14.58 30.61
CA TRP A 345 43.36 -14.33 32.03
C TRP A 345 43.27 -15.65 32.84
N GLN A 346 42.39 -16.57 32.48
CA GLN A 346 42.33 -17.94 33.07
C GLN A 346 43.61 -18.76 32.82
N LYS A 347 44.33 -18.54 31.73
CA LYS A 347 45.61 -19.17 31.43
C LYS A 347 46.80 -18.58 32.24
N GLY A 348 46.55 -17.60 33.13
CA GLY A 348 47.57 -17.01 34.05
C GLY A 348 48.28 -15.77 33.49
N GLU A 349 47.86 -15.20 32.37
CA GLU A 349 48.39 -13.89 31.93
C GLU A 349 47.87 -12.77 32.85
N SER A 350 48.70 -11.69 33.04
CA SER A 350 48.27 -10.52 33.78
C SER A 350 47.07 -9.85 33.11
N LEU A 351 46.16 -9.24 33.89
CA LEU A 351 44.90 -8.68 33.41
C LEU A 351 45.08 -7.62 32.31
N ASP A 352 46.09 -6.76 32.43
CA ASP A 352 46.47 -5.75 31.43
C ASP A 352 46.91 -6.38 30.11
N VAL A 353 47.75 -7.40 30.17
CA VAL A 353 48.24 -8.15 28.99
C VAL A 353 47.09 -8.95 28.38
N ALA A 354 46.26 -9.57 29.18
CA ALA A 354 45.07 -10.31 28.72
C ALA A 354 44.09 -9.39 27.97
N CYS A 355 43.82 -8.16 28.46
CA CYS A 355 42.96 -7.21 27.81
C CYS A 355 43.48 -6.76 26.43
N VAL A 356 44.80 -6.41 26.37
CA VAL A 356 45.43 -5.93 25.13
C VAL A 356 45.55 -7.05 24.09
N LYS A 357 46.25 -8.15 24.47
CA LYS A 357 46.47 -9.26 23.54
C LYS A 357 45.18 -10.00 23.20
N GLY A 358 44.25 -10.13 24.15
CA GLY A 358 42.94 -10.77 23.93
C GLY A 358 42.12 -10.02 22.88
N THR A 359 42.09 -8.70 22.94
CA THR A 359 41.37 -7.89 21.93
C THR A 359 42.10 -7.89 20.58
N GLN A 360 43.46 -7.74 20.58
CA GLN A 360 44.25 -7.74 19.36
C GLN A 360 44.09 -9.07 18.57
N GLU A 361 44.03 -10.19 19.25
CA GLU A 361 43.91 -11.52 18.63
C GLU A 361 42.59 -11.72 17.87
N VAL A 362 41.48 -11.15 18.36
CA VAL A 362 40.16 -11.28 17.73
C VAL A 362 39.81 -10.15 16.81
N PHE A 363 40.60 -9.07 16.74
CA PHE A 363 40.27 -7.91 15.91
C PHE A 363 40.16 -8.25 14.43
N ALA A 364 41.17 -8.93 13.85
CA ALA A 364 41.11 -9.25 12.40
C ALA A 364 39.97 -10.20 12.04
N PRO A 365 39.70 -11.29 12.78
CA PRO A 365 38.49 -12.09 12.55
C PRO A 365 37.18 -11.30 12.70
N MET A 366 37.07 -10.43 13.70
CA MET A 366 35.84 -9.62 13.90
C MET A 366 35.63 -8.61 12.77
N LEU A 367 36.67 -7.91 12.35
CA LEU A 367 36.61 -6.99 11.21
C LEU A 367 36.18 -7.72 9.93
N SER A 368 36.75 -8.89 9.69
CA SER A 368 36.39 -9.70 8.54
C SER A 368 34.93 -10.17 8.61
N SER A 369 34.48 -10.56 9.78
CA SER A 369 33.08 -10.92 10.04
C SER A 369 32.13 -9.77 9.74
N VAL A 370 32.41 -8.58 10.24
CA VAL A 370 31.61 -7.39 9.95
C VAL A 370 31.59 -7.09 8.44
N LEU A 371 32.75 -7.16 7.78
CA LEU A 371 32.83 -6.94 6.33
C LEU A 371 32.07 -7.98 5.52
N THR A 372 32.13 -9.25 5.88
CA THR A 372 31.37 -10.32 5.21
C THR A 372 29.86 -10.14 5.39
N THR A 373 29.43 -9.77 6.59
CA THR A 373 28.01 -9.49 6.83
C THR A 373 27.54 -8.25 6.07
N CYS A 374 28.32 -7.15 6.08
CA CYS A 374 27.99 -5.96 5.29
C CYS A 374 27.94 -6.25 3.77
N ALA A 375 28.83 -7.10 3.28
CA ALA A 375 28.92 -7.44 1.85
C ALA A 375 27.65 -8.12 1.33
N ILE A 376 26.91 -8.83 2.17
CA ILE A 376 25.62 -9.45 1.79
C ILE A 376 24.53 -8.40 1.54
N PHE A 377 24.57 -7.28 2.27
CA PHE A 377 23.61 -6.21 2.09
C PHE A 377 23.89 -5.35 0.86
N ILE A 378 25.13 -5.35 0.32
CA ILE A 378 25.48 -4.54 -0.87
C ILE A 378 24.59 -4.86 -2.07
N PRO A 379 24.32 -6.11 -2.48
CA PRO A 379 23.46 -6.41 -3.60
C PRO A 379 21.99 -5.98 -3.39
N LEU A 380 21.51 -5.93 -2.14
CA LEU A 380 20.16 -5.44 -1.84
C LEU A 380 19.97 -3.95 -2.16
N ILE A 381 21.05 -3.15 -2.08
CA ILE A 381 21.04 -1.72 -2.43
C ILE A 381 20.79 -1.52 -3.94
N PHE A 382 21.12 -2.50 -4.77
CA PHE A 382 20.96 -2.47 -6.23
C PHE A 382 19.63 -3.06 -6.73
N LEU A 383 18.73 -3.42 -5.83
CA LEU A 383 17.36 -3.77 -6.20
C LEU A 383 16.68 -2.57 -6.89
N ASN A 384 15.92 -2.86 -7.93
CA ASN A 384 15.19 -1.83 -8.67
C ASN A 384 13.89 -1.43 -7.94
N GLY A 385 13.40 -0.23 -8.25
CA GLY A 385 12.12 0.24 -7.78
C GLY A 385 12.07 0.62 -6.29
N ILE A 386 10.87 0.61 -5.74
CA ILE A 386 10.57 1.02 -4.35
C ILE A 386 11.23 0.08 -3.34
N ALA A 387 11.29 -1.22 -3.65
CA ALA A 387 11.96 -2.21 -2.80
C ALA A 387 13.43 -1.85 -2.56
N GLY A 388 14.18 -1.45 -3.60
CA GLY A 388 15.58 -1.03 -3.45
C GLY A 388 15.74 0.20 -2.56
N ALA A 389 14.86 1.19 -2.70
CA ALA A 389 14.91 2.40 -1.87
C ALA A 389 14.68 2.10 -0.38
N LEU A 390 13.76 1.20 -0.06
CA LEU A 390 13.45 0.83 1.32
C LEU A 390 14.57 -0.01 1.95
N PHE A 391 15.08 -1.01 1.23
CA PHE A 391 16.17 -1.85 1.76
C PHE A 391 17.52 -1.17 1.82
N TYR A 392 17.68 -0.04 1.13
CA TYR A 392 18.83 0.83 1.34
C TYR A 392 18.93 1.28 2.79
N ASP A 393 17.83 1.75 3.39
CA ASP A 393 17.80 2.20 4.79
C ASP A 393 18.07 1.04 5.76
N GLU A 394 17.54 -0.16 5.52
CA GLU A 394 17.80 -1.33 6.34
C GLU A 394 19.27 -1.78 6.26
N ALA A 395 19.79 -1.91 5.04
CA ALA A 395 21.18 -2.30 4.80
C ALA A 395 22.18 -1.34 5.43
N MET A 396 21.93 -0.04 5.29
CA MET A 396 22.75 1.01 5.90
C MET A 396 22.62 1.00 7.42
N ALA A 397 21.44 0.78 7.97
CA ALA A 397 21.22 0.69 9.41
C ALA A 397 22.00 -0.50 10.01
N VAL A 398 21.92 -1.68 9.38
CA VAL A 398 22.70 -2.86 9.81
C VAL A 398 24.21 -2.61 9.72
N ALA A 399 24.68 -2.08 8.59
CA ALA A 399 26.11 -1.80 8.39
C ALA A 399 26.65 -0.82 9.45
N ILE A 400 25.95 0.29 9.66
CA ILE A 400 26.33 1.29 10.68
C ILE A 400 26.34 0.68 12.07
N THR A 401 25.34 -0.11 12.40
CA THR A 401 25.22 -0.77 13.73
C THR A 401 26.37 -1.75 13.96
N LEU A 402 26.76 -2.54 12.97
CA LEU A 402 27.89 -3.47 13.05
C LEU A 402 29.22 -2.76 13.19
N PHE A 403 29.46 -1.70 12.43
CA PHE A 403 30.68 -0.90 12.57
C PHE A 403 30.73 -0.18 13.92
N SER A 404 29.63 0.36 14.41
CA SER A 404 29.53 0.96 15.74
C SER A 404 29.84 -0.07 16.85
N ALA A 405 29.29 -1.27 16.72
CA ALA A 405 29.57 -2.38 17.63
C ALA A 405 31.04 -2.79 17.64
N LEU A 406 31.68 -2.88 16.47
CA LEU A 406 33.10 -3.18 16.35
C LEU A 406 33.95 -2.14 17.06
N ILE A 407 33.68 -0.84 16.84
CA ILE A 407 34.37 0.26 17.49
C ILE A 407 34.26 0.16 19.03
N VAL A 408 33.05 -0.05 19.53
CA VAL A 408 32.79 -0.18 20.96
C VAL A 408 33.44 -1.43 21.54
N SER A 409 33.40 -2.56 20.84
CA SER A 409 34.02 -3.81 21.30
C SER A 409 35.53 -3.76 21.39
N VAL A 410 36.17 -3.03 20.48
CA VAL A 410 37.66 -2.91 20.46
C VAL A 410 38.17 -1.84 21.42
N LEU A 411 37.48 -0.72 21.57
CA LEU A 411 37.92 0.40 22.38
C LEU A 411 37.35 0.39 23.79
N LEU A 412 36.07 0.19 23.97
CA LEU A 412 35.39 0.35 25.26
C LEU A 412 35.47 -0.90 26.13
N ILE A 413 35.25 -2.10 25.56
CA ILE A 413 35.24 -3.35 26.34
C ILE A 413 36.55 -3.60 27.11
N PRO A 414 37.73 -3.60 26.48
CA PRO A 414 38.96 -3.92 27.24
C PRO A 414 39.22 -2.90 28.38
N VAL A 415 38.87 -1.64 28.19
CA VAL A 415 39.00 -0.60 29.23
C VAL A 415 38.03 -0.83 30.39
N LEU A 416 36.77 -1.11 30.09
CA LEU A 416 35.75 -1.42 31.10
C LEU A 416 36.07 -2.75 31.83
N TYR A 417 36.48 -3.76 31.07
CA TYR A 417 36.86 -5.05 31.61
C TYR A 417 38.01 -4.89 32.63
N TYR A 418 39.08 -4.20 32.23
CA TYR A 418 40.20 -3.90 33.14
C TYR A 418 39.73 -3.13 34.38
N ARG A 419 38.89 -2.14 34.24
CA ARG A 419 38.40 -1.31 35.36
C ARG A 419 37.54 -2.09 36.34
N ILE A 420 36.73 -3.01 35.89
CA ILE A 420 35.82 -3.82 36.70
C ILE A 420 36.56 -4.92 37.44
N TYR A 421 37.54 -5.57 36.78
CA TYR A 421 38.26 -6.73 37.33
C TYR A 421 39.59 -6.41 37.96
N ARG A 422 40.11 -5.17 37.92
CA ARG A 422 41.45 -4.82 38.44
C ARG A 422 41.69 -5.15 39.91
N LYS A 423 40.65 -5.35 40.73
CA LYS A 423 40.76 -5.68 42.14
C LYS A 423 40.81 -7.22 42.38
N GLN A 424 40.69 -8.01 41.34
CA GLN A 424 40.78 -9.47 41.42
C GLN A 424 42.11 -9.97 40.88
N THR A 425 42.66 -10.96 41.54
CA THR A 425 43.94 -11.60 41.14
C THR A 425 43.74 -12.80 40.20
N CYS A 426 42.58 -13.41 40.19
CA CYS A 426 42.23 -14.50 39.30
C CYS A 426 40.71 -14.53 39.07
N PHE A 427 40.30 -15.17 37.97
CA PHE A 427 38.90 -15.34 37.64
C PHE A 427 38.28 -16.46 38.51
N THR A 428 37.26 -16.14 39.26
CA THR A 428 36.53 -17.13 40.09
C THR A 428 35.10 -17.26 39.58
N PRO A 429 34.73 -18.40 38.97
CA PRO A 429 33.35 -18.62 38.53
C PRO A 429 32.38 -18.68 39.71
N ASN A 430 31.12 -18.28 39.49
CA ASN A 430 30.11 -18.34 40.56
C ASN A 430 29.62 -19.77 40.76
N ALA A 431 29.77 -20.30 41.99
CA ALA A 431 29.43 -21.69 42.36
C ALA A 431 27.95 -22.04 42.15
N PHE A 432 27.04 -21.04 42.14
CA PHE A 432 25.61 -21.27 41.89
C PHE A 432 25.34 -21.63 40.42
N ILE A 433 26.01 -20.95 39.51
CA ILE A 433 25.81 -21.12 38.05
C ILE A 433 26.56 -22.37 37.57
N GLU A 434 27.67 -22.70 38.16
CA GLU A 434 28.45 -23.92 37.89
C GLU A 434 27.61 -25.20 38.12
N ARG A 435 26.69 -25.17 39.08
CA ARG A 435 25.75 -26.28 39.35
C ARG A 435 24.66 -26.48 38.31
N LEU A 436 24.36 -25.49 37.51
CA LEU A 436 23.36 -25.55 36.43
C LEU A 436 23.79 -26.40 35.22
N GLY A 437 25.00 -26.92 35.20
CA GLY A 437 25.41 -28.02 34.32
C GLY A 437 25.87 -27.62 32.91
N VAL A 438 26.19 -26.35 32.66
CA VAL A 438 26.74 -25.88 31.39
C VAL A 438 28.00 -26.62 30.97
N ASN A 439 28.79 -27.14 31.95
CA ASN A 439 30.00 -27.95 31.69
C ASN A 439 29.73 -29.34 31.06
N LYS A 440 28.47 -29.83 31.04
CA LYS A 440 28.09 -31.08 30.36
C LYS A 440 28.00 -30.92 28.84
N ILE A 441 27.91 -29.70 28.34
CA ILE A 441 27.78 -29.42 26.90
C ILE A 441 29.03 -29.92 26.15
N ASP A 442 30.24 -29.72 26.69
CA ASP A 442 31.48 -30.18 26.07
C ASP A 442 31.52 -31.70 25.90
N THR A 443 30.99 -32.46 26.89
CA THR A 443 30.93 -33.94 26.80
C THR A 443 29.90 -34.44 25.79
N VAL A 444 28.78 -33.71 25.63
CA VAL A 444 27.75 -34.01 24.60
C VAL A 444 28.31 -33.69 23.20
N TYR A 445 28.98 -32.55 23.04
CA TYR A 445 29.66 -32.17 21.81
C TYR A 445 30.69 -33.22 21.36
N GLU A 446 31.60 -33.63 22.24
CA GLU A 446 32.61 -34.64 21.90
C GLU A 446 31.99 -35.97 21.50
N ARG A 447 30.93 -36.41 22.16
CA ARG A 447 30.21 -37.66 21.79
C ARG A 447 29.55 -37.51 20.42
N GLY A 448 28.87 -36.40 20.20
CA GLY A 448 28.23 -36.06 18.92
C GLY A 448 29.24 -36.02 17.78
N LEU A 449 30.35 -35.30 17.95
CA LEU A 449 31.38 -35.19 16.93
C LEU A 449 32.03 -36.56 16.60
N LYS A 450 32.31 -37.37 17.61
CA LYS A 450 32.82 -38.75 17.43
C LYS A 450 31.83 -39.64 16.69
N TRP A 451 30.51 -39.47 16.93
CA TRP A 451 29.45 -40.20 16.22
C TRP A 451 29.39 -39.80 14.75
N PHE A 452 29.44 -38.49 14.41
CA PHE A 452 29.44 -38.02 13.05
C PHE A 452 30.69 -38.41 12.26
N PHE A 453 31.85 -38.41 12.90
CA PHE A 453 33.10 -38.94 12.30
C PHE A 453 32.99 -40.45 11.97
N ARG A 454 32.20 -41.21 12.73
CA ARG A 454 31.94 -42.64 12.49
C ARG A 454 30.92 -42.85 11.35
N HIS A 455 29.87 -41.99 11.27
CA HIS A 455 28.76 -42.10 10.33
C HIS A 455 28.78 -40.99 9.27
N ARG A 456 29.87 -40.84 8.55
CA ARG A 456 30.07 -39.77 7.56
C ARG A 456 29.00 -39.75 6.47
N GLY A 457 28.49 -40.95 6.06
CA GLY A 457 27.47 -41.09 5.04
C GLY A 457 26.16 -40.35 5.37
N VAL A 458 25.76 -40.32 6.64
CA VAL A 458 24.55 -39.64 7.10
C VAL A 458 24.63 -38.14 6.78
N MET A 459 25.76 -37.48 7.08
CA MET A 459 25.94 -36.04 6.85
C MET A 459 25.93 -35.69 5.35
N TRP A 460 26.60 -36.52 4.53
CA TRP A 460 26.57 -36.32 3.08
C TRP A 460 25.19 -36.60 2.46
N SER A 461 24.42 -37.56 3.06
CA SER A 461 23.02 -37.76 2.63
C SER A 461 22.11 -36.59 3.01
N ILE A 462 22.30 -36.01 4.20
CA ILE A 462 21.57 -34.75 4.57
C ILE A 462 21.91 -33.64 3.61
N PHE A 463 23.20 -33.41 3.31
CA PHE A 463 23.64 -32.39 2.38
C PHE A 463 23.08 -32.58 0.95
N GLY A 464 23.18 -33.81 0.43
CA GLY A 464 22.65 -34.14 -0.90
C GLY A 464 21.12 -34.09 -0.95
N GLY A 465 20.47 -34.54 0.13
CA GLY A 465 19.01 -34.46 0.27
C GLY A 465 18.50 -33.03 0.37
N SER A 466 19.17 -32.15 1.14
CA SER A 466 18.80 -30.74 1.23
C SER A 466 18.91 -30.02 -0.12
N LEU A 467 19.95 -30.30 -0.90
CA LEU A 467 20.13 -29.73 -2.24
C LEU A 467 18.97 -30.08 -3.19
N LEU A 468 18.50 -31.34 -3.16
CA LEU A 468 17.36 -31.77 -4.00
C LEU A 468 16.02 -31.19 -3.52
N LEU A 469 15.82 -31.16 -2.19
CA LEU A 469 14.57 -30.70 -1.60
C LEU A 469 14.37 -29.20 -1.67
N ILE A 470 15.42 -28.39 -1.73
CA ILE A 470 15.32 -26.93 -1.95
C ILE A 470 14.51 -26.63 -3.22
N GLY A 471 14.85 -27.31 -4.33
CA GLY A 471 14.15 -27.09 -5.60
C GLY A 471 12.66 -27.48 -5.53
N LEU A 472 12.33 -28.53 -4.81
CA LEU A 472 10.95 -28.96 -4.59
C LEU A 472 10.18 -27.97 -3.73
N LEU A 473 10.78 -27.49 -2.64
CA LEU A 473 10.17 -26.50 -1.75
C LEU A 473 9.97 -25.16 -2.46
N PHE A 474 10.94 -24.74 -3.28
CA PHE A 474 10.82 -23.50 -4.07
C PHE A 474 9.63 -23.51 -5.02
N VAL A 475 9.27 -24.69 -5.57
CA VAL A 475 8.09 -24.85 -6.44
C VAL A 475 6.78 -24.88 -5.63
N LYS A 476 6.82 -25.44 -4.41
CA LYS A 476 5.63 -25.63 -3.58
C LYS A 476 5.25 -24.41 -2.76
N LEU A 477 6.21 -23.57 -2.40
CA LEU A 477 5.93 -22.36 -1.64
C LEU A 477 5.20 -21.34 -2.52
N ASP A 478 4.14 -20.77 -1.98
CA ASP A 478 3.44 -19.66 -2.60
C ASP A 478 4.33 -18.41 -2.66
N LYS A 479 4.16 -17.61 -3.70
CA LYS A 479 4.99 -16.46 -3.99
C LYS A 479 4.14 -15.21 -3.95
N GLN A 480 4.41 -14.33 -2.99
CA GLN A 480 3.72 -13.06 -2.76
C GLN A 480 4.73 -11.91 -2.71
N LYS A 481 4.29 -10.67 -2.92
CA LYS A 481 5.15 -9.49 -2.72
C LYS A 481 5.39 -9.23 -1.24
N LEU A 482 4.31 -9.14 -0.48
CA LEU A 482 4.29 -8.85 0.95
C LEU A 482 3.77 -10.05 1.74
N PRO A 483 4.11 -10.15 3.03
CA PRO A 483 3.42 -11.05 3.94
C PRO A 483 1.97 -10.62 4.17
N ASP A 484 1.12 -11.57 4.55
CA ASP A 484 -0.23 -11.27 4.99
C ASP A 484 -0.17 -10.49 6.31
N MET A 485 -0.78 -9.30 6.33
CA MET A 485 -0.83 -8.43 7.50
C MET A 485 -2.19 -8.54 8.19
N SER A 486 -2.18 -8.45 9.50
CA SER A 486 -3.40 -8.48 10.31
C SER A 486 -4.07 -7.10 10.30
N HIS A 487 -5.34 -7.06 9.92
CA HIS A 487 -6.17 -5.87 9.92
C HIS A 487 -7.35 -6.03 10.87
N THR A 488 -7.79 -4.93 11.46
CA THR A 488 -9.03 -4.85 12.24
C THR A 488 -10.12 -4.09 11.49
N ASP A 489 -9.83 -3.64 10.28
CA ASP A 489 -10.74 -2.89 9.43
C ASP A 489 -10.69 -3.39 7.98
N MET A 490 -11.79 -3.21 7.27
CA MET A 490 -11.92 -3.61 5.86
C MET A 490 -12.76 -2.62 5.07
N LEU A 491 -12.59 -2.70 3.74
CA LEU A 491 -13.41 -2.06 2.74
C LEU A 491 -14.22 -3.13 2.01
N VAL A 492 -15.53 -2.97 2.00
CA VAL A 492 -16.45 -3.80 1.22
C VAL A 492 -16.89 -2.98 0.02
N ASN A 493 -16.44 -3.35 -1.16
CA ASN A 493 -16.87 -2.74 -2.40
C ASN A 493 -18.04 -3.55 -2.95
N ILE A 494 -19.18 -2.89 -3.22
CA ILE A 494 -20.39 -3.53 -3.70
C ILE A 494 -20.83 -2.83 -4.99
N GLU A 495 -20.93 -3.60 -6.06
CA GLU A 495 -21.56 -3.20 -7.30
C GLU A 495 -22.97 -3.78 -7.32
N TRP A 496 -23.99 -2.91 -7.34
CA TRP A 496 -25.39 -3.34 -7.26
C TRP A 496 -25.95 -3.90 -8.56
N ASN A 497 -25.29 -3.65 -9.70
CA ASN A 497 -25.81 -3.94 -11.04
C ASN A 497 -27.23 -3.37 -11.31
N GLU A 498 -27.65 -2.42 -10.48
CA GLU A 498 -28.92 -1.71 -10.58
C GLU A 498 -28.66 -0.21 -10.46
N ARG A 499 -29.25 0.60 -11.31
CA ARG A 499 -29.19 2.06 -11.20
C ARG A 499 -30.21 2.55 -10.18
N ILE A 500 -29.83 2.53 -8.92
CA ILE A 500 -30.61 3.05 -7.79
C ILE A 500 -29.99 4.36 -7.29
N THR A 501 -30.80 5.17 -6.60
CA THR A 501 -30.32 6.45 -6.05
C THR A 501 -29.29 6.23 -4.93
N PRO A 502 -28.38 7.20 -4.68
CA PRO A 502 -27.40 7.10 -3.58
C PRO A 502 -28.04 6.86 -2.22
N GLU A 503 -29.21 7.46 -1.95
CA GLU A 503 -29.97 7.25 -0.72
C GLU A 503 -30.42 5.81 -0.56
N ARG A 504 -30.90 5.20 -1.67
CA ARG A 504 -31.33 3.80 -1.65
C ARG A 504 -30.16 2.83 -1.51
N MET A 505 -29.00 3.16 -2.08
CA MET A 505 -27.78 2.39 -1.87
C MET A 505 -27.34 2.45 -0.41
N ASP A 506 -27.36 3.65 0.19
CA ASP A 506 -27.03 3.83 1.60
C ASP A 506 -27.97 3.03 2.51
N GLU A 507 -29.29 3.09 2.26
CA GLU A 507 -30.27 2.28 3.01
C GLU A 507 -29.93 0.78 2.96
N ARG A 508 -29.54 0.25 1.78
CA ARG A 508 -29.11 -1.14 1.63
C ARG A 508 -27.84 -1.44 2.43
N CYS A 509 -26.87 -0.55 2.37
CA CYS A 509 -25.61 -0.67 3.14
C CYS A 509 -25.87 -0.66 4.65
N VAL A 510 -26.72 0.23 5.14
CA VAL A 510 -27.15 0.27 6.54
C VAL A 510 -27.87 -1.02 6.95
N GLN A 511 -28.69 -1.61 6.08
CA GLN A 511 -29.33 -2.90 6.35
C GLN A 511 -28.32 -4.03 6.50
N ILE A 512 -27.27 -4.07 5.64
CA ILE A 512 -26.18 -5.04 5.76
C ILE A 512 -25.49 -4.91 7.12
N ILE A 513 -25.07 -3.70 7.47
CA ILE A 513 -24.37 -3.45 8.75
C ILE A 513 -25.28 -3.75 9.95
N SER A 514 -26.56 -3.39 9.88
CA SER A 514 -27.51 -3.68 10.95
C SER A 514 -27.71 -5.17 11.19
N SER A 515 -27.54 -6.02 10.15
CA SER A 515 -27.60 -7.46 10.30
C SER A 515 -26.41 -8.06 11.04
N CYS A 516 -25.28 -7.30 11.16
CA CYS A 516 -24.02 -7.67 11.77
C CYS A 516 -23.60 -6.74 12.93
N ALA A 517 -24.53 -5.96 13.48
CA ALA A 517 -24.28 -4.82 14.39
C ALA A 517 -23.45 -5.16 15.66
N ASP A 518 -23.52 -6.41 16.16
CA ASP A 518 -22.85 -6.81 17.41
C ASP A 518 -21.31 -6.84 17.30
N SER A 519 -20.76 -6.85 16.08
CA SER A 519 -19.31 -6.99 15.82
C SER A 519 -18.69 -5.73 15.17
N VAL A 520 -19.46 -4.67 14.96
CA VAL A 520 -19.01 -3.44 14.29
C VAL A 520 -18.79 -2.33 15.32
N GLU A 521 -17.55 -1.83 15.42
CA GLU A 521 -17.23 -0.67 16.26
C GLU A 521 -17.56 0.66 15.56
N GLN A 522 -17.27 0.75 14.27
CA GLN A 522 -17.40 1.96 13.48
C GLN A 522 -17.61 1.60 12.01
N TYR A 523 -18.44 2.35 11.31
CA TYR A 523 -18.58 2.20 9.86
C TYR A 523 -18.83 3.54 9.16
N SER A 524 -18.47 3.58 7.88
CA SER A 524 -18.83 4.67 6.98
C SER A 524 -19.15 4.13 5.59
N VAL A 525 -20.11 4.75 4.91
CA VAL A 525 -20.56 4.35 3.59
C VAL A 525 -20.28 5.48 2.60
N LEU A 526 -19.73 5.13 1.46
CA LEU A 526 -19.64 5.96 0.28
C LEU A 526 -20.57 5.33 -0.76
N ALA A 527 -21.64 5.99 -1.12
CA ALA A 527 -22.64 5.51 -2.09
C ALA A 527 -22.60 6.37 -3.36
N GLY A 528 -22.53 5.76 -4.53
CA GLY A 528 -22.48 6.44 -5.82
C GLY A 528 -21.15 7.15 -6.12
N ALA A 529 -21.17 8.01 -7.15
CA ALA A 529 -19.98 8.73 -7.59
C ALA A 529 -19.48 9.74 -6.54
N GLN A 530 -18.24 9.58 -6.12
CA GLN A 530 -17.62 10.43 -5.11
C GLN A 530 -16.96 11.67 -5.72
N GLN A 531 -16.80 12.72 -4.89
CA GLN A 531 -16.24 14.01 -5.30
C GLN A 531 -14.73 14.14 -5.04
N PHE A 532 -14.09 13.12 -4.49
CA PHE A 532 -12.65 13.14 -4.26
C PHE A 532 -11.87 13.33 -5.56
N VAL A 533 -10.79 14.10 -5.51
CA VAL A 533 -9.89 14.34 -6.64
C VAL A 533 -8.72 13.36 -6.66
N LEU A 534 -8.08 13.12 -5.52
CA LEU A 534 -6.91 12.26 -5.37
C LEU A 534 -7.12 11.08 -4.41
N SER A 535 -8.11 11.16 -3.54
CA SER A 535 -8.25 10.25 -2.40
C SER A 535 -9.09 9.01 -2.68
N HIS A 536 -9.24 8.64 -3.94
CA HIS A 536 -9.88 7.40 -4.35
C HIS A 536 -8.90 6.48 -5.07
N THR A 537 -8.91 5.23 -4.72
CA THR A 537 -8.09 4.20 -5.37
C THR A 537 -8.68 3.76 -6.71
N LYS A 538 -10.01 3.88 -6.85
CA LYS A 538 -10.78 3.57 -8.06
C LYS A 538 -11.96 4.52 -8.12
N GLU A 539 -12.27 5.03 -9.31
CA GLU A 539 -13.46 5.83 -9.52
C GLU A 539 -14.72 4.99 -9.31
N MET A 540 -15.58 5.45 -8.41
CA MET A 540 -16.84 4.78 -8.13
C MET A 540 -17.89 5.17 -9.15
N SER A 541 -18.66 4.19 -9.63
CA SER A 541 -19.81 4.43 -10.51
C SER A 541 -21.04 4.88 -9.73
N LEU A 542 -22.07 5.27 -10.50
CA LEU A 542 -23.37 5.64 -9.95
C LEU A 542 -24.12 4.47 -9.28
N SER A 543 -23.67 3.22 -9.45
CA SER A 543 -24.25 2.00 -8.88
C SER A 543 -23.32 1.26 -7.93
N GLU A 544 -22.21 1.88 -7.52
CA GLU A 544 -21.27 1.30 -6.56
C GLU A 544 -21.46 1.87 -5.17
N SER A 545 -21.20 1.05 -4.17
CA SER A 545 -21.08 1.46 -2.77
C SER A 545 -19.79 0.91 -2.18
N LEU A 546 -19.12 1.71 -1.35
CA LEU A 546 -17.96 1.32 -0.59
C LEU A 546 -18.26 1.47 0.89
N ILE A 547 -18.24 0.37 1.63
CA ILE A 547 -18.43 0.37 3.08
C ILE A 547 -17.08 0.20 3.75
N TYR A 548 -16.70 1.13 4.61
CA TYR A 548 -15.62 0.95 5.57
C TYR A 548 -16.19 0.40 6.87
N VAL A 549 -15.60 -0.67 7.39
CA VAL A 549 -16.00 -1.30 8.64
C VAL A 549 -14.78 -1.54 9.50
N LYS A 550 -14.86 -1.19 10.78
CA LYS A 550 -13.87 -1.48 11.82
C LYS A 550 -14.47 -2.42 12.85
N ALA A 551 -13.73 -3.49 13.17
CA ALA A 551 -14.05 -4.46 14.20
C ALA A 551 -13.09 -4.37 15.39
N ALA A 552 -13.47 -4.92 16.55
CA ALA A 552 -12.64 -4.91 17.75
C ALA A 552 -11.43 -5.86 17.66
N SER A 553 -11.50 -6.90 16.82
CA SER A 553 -10.42 -7.87 16.63
C SER A 553 -10.40 -8.45 15.21
N VAL A 554 -9.26 -9.04 14.84
CA VAL A 554 -9.08 -9.73 13.54
C VAL A 554 -10.10 -10.87 13.38
N GLU A 555 -10.34 -11.66 14.44
CA GLU A 555 -11.27 -12.79 14.41
C GLU A 555 -12.73 -12.35 14.23
N GLU A 556 -13.09 -11.18 14.75
CA GLU A 556 -14.41 -10.59 14.52
C GLU A 556 -14.54 -10.05 13.10
N LEU A 557 -13.46 -9.50 12.54
CA LEU A 557 -13.46 -9.04 11.16
C LEU A 557 -13.69 -10.18 10.15
N GLU A 558 -13.03 -11.33 10.35
CA GLU A 558 -13.22 -12.53 9.51
C GLU A 558 -14.67 -13.03 9.59
N ARG A 559 -15.29 -13.02 10.78
CA ARG A 559 -16.71 -13.39 10.94
C ARG A 559 -17.65 -12.40 10.25
N LEU A 560 -17.31 -11.11 10.29
CA LEU A 560 -18.06 -10.07 9.59
C LEU A 560 -18.01 -10.27 8.07
N GLU A 561 -16.85 -10.61 7.52
CA GLU A 561 -16.67 -10.88 6.09
C GLU A 561 -17.58 -12.04 5.64
N ASP A 562 -17.55 -13.15 6.38
CA ASP A 562 -18.43 -14.31 6.12
C ASP A 562 -19.91 -13.93 6.20
N SER A 563 -20.31 -13.18 7.24
CA SER A 563 -21.71 -12.79 7.47
C SER A 563 -22.23 -11.84 6.38
N ILE A 564 -21.43 -10.87 5.99
CA ILE A 564 -21.75 -9.92 4.91
C ILE A 564 -21.87 -10.66 3.57
N SER A 565 -20.94 -11.59 3.29
CA SER A 565 -20.98 -12.43 2.10
C SER A 565 -22.27 -13.26 2.01
N GLU A 566 -22.63 -13.92 3.10
CA GLU A 566 -23.85 -14.72 3.15
C GLU A 566 -25.10 -13.87 2.95
N TYR A 567 -25.15 -12.70 3.61
CA TYR A 567 -26.28 -11.78 3.51
C TYR A 567 -26.45 -11.22 2.10
N LEU A 568 -25.35 -10.77 1.44
CA LEU A 568 -25.36 -10.24 0.07
C LEU A 568 -25.83 -11.30 -0.94
N ARG A 569 -25.30 -12.52 -0.85
CA ARG A 569 -25.69 -13.62 -1.75
C ARG A 569 -27.17 -14.02 -1.59
N LYS A 570 -27.73 -13.85 -0.41
CA LYS A 570 -29.12 -14.19 -0.13
C LYS A 570 -30.11 -13.11 -0.58
N GLU A 571 -29.86 -11.85 -0.20
CA GLU A 571 -30.81 -10.75 -0.43
C GLU A 571 -30.63 -10.07 -1.81
N TRP A 572 -29.36 -9.99 -2.29
CA TRP A 572 -29.03 -9.38 -3.60
C TRP A 572 -28.08 -10.27 -4.41
N PRO A 573 -28.56 -11.38 -4.95
CA PRO A 573 -27.73 -12.39 -5.65
C PRO A 573 -27.09 -11.86 -6.95
N GLU A 574 -27.58 -10.77 -7.53
CA GLU A 574 -27.03 -10.14 -8.73
C GLU A 574 -25.93 -9.11 -8.43
N SER A 575 -25.75 -8.76 -7.15
CA SER A 575 -24.67 -7.84 -6.75
C SER A 575 -23.31 -8.52 -6.86
N VAL A 576 -22.32 -7.75 -7.27
CA VAL A 576 -20.92 -8.16 -7.28
C VAL A 576 -20.21 -7.45 -6.14
N PHE A 577 -19.51 -8.19 -5.31
CA PHE A 577 -18.82 -7.60 -4.17
C PHE A 577 -17.42 -8.16 -3.99
N SER A 578 -16.56 -7.34 -3.38
CA SER A 578 -15.19 -7.71 -3.03
C SER A 578 -14.80 -7.10 -1.70
N PHE A 579 -13.96 -7.83 -0.96
CA PHE A 579 -13.38 -7.37 0.29
C PHE A 579 -11.93 -6.96 0.04
N HIS A 580 -11.56 -5.81 0.59
CA HIS A 580 -10.19 -5.31 0.54
C HIS A 580 -9.82 -4.82 1.93
N THR A 581 -8.55 -4.88 2.28
CA THR A 581 -8.06 -4.18 3.46
C THR A 581 -8.24 -2.68 3.27
N SER A 582 -8.42 -1.92 4.36
CA SER A 582 -8.45 -0.45 4.26
C SER A 582 -7.15 0.12 3.70
N GLY A 583 -6.13 -0.72 3.65
CA GLY A 583 -4.80 -0.46 3.14
C GLY A 583 -3.97 0.38 4.11
N ASN A 584 -2.83 -0.12 4.51
CA ASN A 584 -1.80 0.70 5.14
C ASN A 584 -0.87 1.28 4.06
N VAL A 585 -0.05 2.28 4.44
CA VAL A 585 0.89 2.93 3.52
C VAL A 585 1.81 1.91 2.84
N PHE A 586 2.19 0.84 3.54
CA PHE A 586 3.01 -0.24 2.97
C PHE A 586 2.26 -1.04 1.92
N GLU A 587 1.03 -1.44 2.19
CA GLU A 587 0.21 -2.16 1.21
C GLU A 587 -0.10 -1.31 -0.01
N MET A 588 -0.41 -0.03 0.18
CA MET A 588 -0.66 0.89 -0.93
C MET A 588 0.57 1.11 -1.82
N ILE A 589 1.78 1.11 -1.23
CA ILE A 589 3.02 1.31 -1.97
C ILE A 589 3.51 0.00 -2.63
N PHE A 590 3.37 -1.13 -1.95
CA PHE A 590 3.94 -2.42 -2.39
C PHE A 590 2.93 -3.39 -2.99
N ALA A 591 1.73 -3.46 -2.44
CA ALA A 591 0.65 -4.15 -3.06
C ALA A 591 0.11 -3.20 -4.13
N GLU A 592 0.62 -3.29 -5.35
CA GLU A 592 -0.22 -2.94 -6.46
C GLU A 592 -1.54 -3.66 -6.19
N GLN A 593 -2.64 -2.92 -6.13
CA GLN A 593 -3.99 -3.50 -6.02
C GLN A 593 -4.33 -4.25 -7.32
N GLU A 594 -3.33 -4.89 -7.91
CA GLU A 594 -3.50 -5.72 -9.09
C GLU A 594 -4.08 -7.07 -8.65
N PRO A 595 -5.18 -7.49 -9.25
CA PRO A 595 -5.71 -8.82 -9.07
C PRO A 595 -4.64 -9.88 -9.37
N GLN A 596 -4.78 -11.06 -8.77
CA GLN A 596 -3.80 -12.14 -8.93
C GLN A 596 -3.60 -12.51 -10.41
N LEU A 597 -4.69 -12.65 -11.15
CA LEU A 597 -4.67 -12.89 -12.59
C LEU A 597 -5.79 -12.11 -13.28
N VAL A 598 -5.43 -11.39 -14.34
CA VAL A 598 -6.38 -10.72 -15.22
C VAL A 598 -6.24 -11.29 -16.62
N ALA A 599 -7.28 -11.92 -17.13
CA ALA A 599 -7.34 -12.31 -18.52
C ALA A 599 -7.92 -11.15 -19.35
N CYS A 600 -7.07 -10.52 -20.16
CA CYS A 600 -7.44 -9.43 -21.04
C CYS A 600 -8.04 -9.99 -22.32
N LEU A 601 -9.38 -9.98 -22.42
CA LEU A 601 -10.12 -10.50 -23.57
C LEU A 601 -10.25 -9.40 -24.63
N LYS A 602 -9.66 -9.58 -25.79
CA LYS A 602 -9.69 -8.63 -26.94
C LYS A 602 -10.44 -9.24 -28.10
N ARG A 603 -11.25 -8.45 -28.79
CA ARG A 603 -11.84 -8.91 -30.05
C ARG A 603 -10.81 -8.88 -31.19
N ASN A 604 -10.84 -9.91 -32.03
CA ASN A 604 -9.94 -10.03 -33.17
C ASN A 604 -10.16 -8.97 -34.28
N ASP A 605 -11.35 -8.37 -34.34
CA ASP A 605 -11.72 -7.32 -35.27
C ASP A 605 -11.44 -5.89 -34.77
N GLY A 606 -10.93 -5.74 -33.55
CA GLY A 606 -10.61 -4.44 -32.95
C GLY A 606 -11.82 -3.59 -32.59
N LYS A 607 -13.01 -4.15 -32.59
CA LYS A 607 -14.23 -3.46 -32.15
C LYS A 607 -14.48 -3.72 -30.67
N THR A 608 -15.30 -2.85 -30.07
CA THR A 608 -15.81 -3.04 -28.69
C THR A 608 -16.48 -4.39 -28.53
N ALA A 609 -16.26 -5.05 -27.41
CA ALA A 609 -16.84 -6.35 -27.13
C ALA A 609 -18.37 -6.19 -27.00
N ASP A 610 -19.12 -7.04 -27.72
CA ASP A 610 -20.56 -7.13 -27.58
C ASP A 610 -20.89 -7.86 -26.25
N PRO A 611 -21.70 -7.26 -25.36
CA PRO A 611 -22.04 -7.84 -24.06
C PRO A 611 -22.59 -9.27 -24.15
N GLU A 612 -23.42 -9.58 -25.16
CA GLU A 612 -24.03 -10.91 -25.31
C GLU A 612 -22.96 -11.96 -25.66
N GLN A 613 -22.13 -11.68 -26.67
CA GLN A 613 -21.04 -12.59 -27.09
C GLN A 613 -20.01 -12.78 -25.98
N LEU A 614 -19.74 -11.72 -25.21
CA LEU A 614 -18.82 -11.78 -24.07
C LEU A 614 -19.37 -12.68 -22.96
N ASN A 615 -20.66 -12.55 -22.63
CA ASN A 615 -21.28 -13.39 -21.62
C ASN A 615 -21.38 -14.87 -22.03
N GLU A 616 -21.59 -15.17 -23.32
CA GLU A 616 -21.49 -16.54 -23.83
C GLU A 616 -20.10 -17.13 -23.58
N LEU A 617 -19.03 -16.38 -23.91
CA LEU A 617 -17.66 -16.81 -23.66
C LEU A 617 -17.37 -17.00 -22.15
N LEU A 618 -17.83 -16.06 -21.31
CA LEU A 618 -17.65 -16.16 -19.84
C LEU A 618 -18.40 -17.37 -19.27
N ALA A 619 -19.59 -17.70 -19.80
CA ALA A 619 -20.33 -18.89 -19.42
C ALA A 619 -19.61 -20.19 -19.84
N GLU A 620 -18.97 -20.22 -21.03
CA GLU A 620 -18.13 -21.34 -21.45
C GLU A 620 -16.92 -21.51 -20.53
N ILE A 621 -16.20 -20.41 -20.21
CA ILE A 621 -15.07 -20.43 -19.28
C ILE A 621 -15.51 -20.94 -17.90
N ARG A 622 -16.65 -20.47 -17.38
CA ARG A 622 -17.21 -20.93 -16.10
C ARG A 622 -17.51 -22.42 -16.10
N ALA A 623 -18.07 -22.95 -17.18
CA ALA A 623 -18.40 -24.37 -17.31
C ALA A 623 -17.15 -25.27 -17.27
N VAL A 624 -16.03 -24.80 -17.81
CA VAL A 624 -14.76 -25.56 -17.87
C VAL A 624 -13.93 -25.39 -16.58
N LEU A 625 -14.16 -24.32 -15.79
CA LEU A 625 -13.43 -24.01 -14.56
C LEU A 625 -14.38 -23.97 -13.33
N PRO A 626 -14.96 -25.10 -12.90
CA PRO A 626 -15.97 -25.12 -11.84
C PRO A 626 -15.46 -24.75 -10.44
N GLY A 627 -14.18 -24.46 -10.27
CA GLY A 627 -13.56 -24.06 -8.98
C GLY A 627 -12.99 -22.63 -8.99
N VAL A 628 -13.30 -21.83 -10.00
CA VAL A 628 -12.87 -20.45 -10.11
C VAL A 628 -14.12 -19.57 -10.23
N ASP A 629 -14.19 -18.50 -9.45
CA ASP A 629 -15.30 -17.55 -9.54
C ASP A 629 -15.12 -16.70 -10.81
N VAL A 630 -15.92 -17.00 -11.83
CA VAL A 630 -15.97 -16.26 -13.09
C VAL A 630 -17.26 -15.43 -13.08
N GLN A 631 -17.12 -14.13 -12.86
CA GLN A 631 -18.25 -13.22 -12.81
C GLN A 631 -18.80 -12.92 -14.22
N PRO A 632 -20.11 -12.66 -14.37
CA PRO A 632 -20.69 -12.22 -15.65
C PRO A 632 -20.19 -10.82 -16.00
N ALA A 633 -20.25 -10.45 -17.28
CA ALA A 633 -19.93 -9.10 -17.70
C ALA A 633 -20.93 -8.10 -17.13
N GLU A 634 -20.42 -6.98 -16.65
CA GLU A 634 -21.23 -5.87 -16.15
C GLU A 634 -21.75 -5.03 -17.32
N TRP A 635 -23.03 -4.72 -17.31
CA TRP A 635 -23.65 -3.86 -18.32
C TRP A 635 -24.56 -2.81 -17.71
N ASN A 636 -24.71 -1.72 -18.45
CA ASN A 636 -25.70 -0.70 -18.20
C ASN A 636 -26.86 -0.81 -19.20
N GLU A 637 -28.08 -0.75 -18.71
CA GLU A 637 -29.24 -0.51 -19.55
C GLU A 637 -29.45 1.00 -19.69
N TYR A 638 -29.67 1.46 -20.90
CA TYR A 638 -30.01 2.85 -21.20
C TYR A 638 -31.13 2.97 -22.21
N ILE A 639 -31.85 4.08 -22.10
CA ILE A 639 -32.90 4.44 -23.03
C ILE A 639 -32.25 5.28 -24.13
N GLU A 640 -32.26 4.79 -25.35
CA GLU A 640 -31.77 5.50 -26.52
C GLU A 640 -32.97 6.14 -27.25
N LEU A 641 -32.91 7.46 -27.39
CA LEU A 641 -33.88 8.23 -28.13
C LEU A 641 -33.31 8.55 -29.54
N ILE A 642 -33.78 7.84 -30.54
CA ILE A 642 -33.30 7.98 -31.91
C ILE A 642 -34.26 8.93 -32.67
N ALA A 643 -33.75 10.06 -33.10
CA ALA A 643 -34.52 10.99 -33.93
C ALA A 643 -34.64 10.46 -35.37
N ASP A 644 -35.84 10.56 -35.93
CA ASP A 644 -36.12 10.19 -37.32
C ASP A 644 -35.87 11.40 -38.24
N PRO A 645 -34.75 11.40 -39.02
CA PRO A 645 -34.39 12.56 -39.84
C PRO A 645 -35.42 12.91 -40.90
N GLU A 646 -36.14 11.93 -41.47
CA GLU A 646 -37.15 12.13 -42.49
C GLU A 646 -38.34 12.85 -41.90
N ARG A 647 -38.84 12.43 -40.72
CA ARG A 647 -39.94 13.08 -40.03
C ARG A 647 -39.60 14.48 -39.56
N LEU A 648 -38.36 14.71 -39.08
CA LEU A 648 -37.92 16.05 -38.68
C LEU A 648 -38.01 17.03 -39.84
N VAL A 649 -37.51 16.64 -41.02
CA VAL A 649 -37.63 17.44 -42.22
C VAL A 649 -39.08 17.59 -42.67
N MET A 650 -39.87 16.52 -42.62
CA MET A 650 -41.29 16.51 -43.03
C MET A 650 -42.14 17.49 -42.20
N TYR A 651 -41.90 17.52 -40.88
CA TYR A 651 -42.59 18.38 -39.91
C TYR A 651 -41.92 19.72 -39.66
N ASP A 652 -40.81 20.00 -40.33
CA ASP A 652 -40.02 21.27 -40.21
C ASP A 652 -39.62 21.56 -38.77
N VAL A 653 -39.08 20.53 -38.06
CA VAL A 653 -38.60 20.61 -36.68
C VAL A 653 -37.08 20.49 -36.66
N ASP A 654 -36.41 21.39 -35.92
CA ASP A 654 -34.95 21.40 -35.77
C ASP A 654 -34.52 20.47 -34.61
N TYR A 655 -33.35 19.81 -34.76
CA TYR A 655 -32.72 19.03 -33.70
C TYR A 655 -32.47 19.86 -32.43
N SER A 656 -32.15 21.15 -32.60
CA SER A 656 -31.88 22.06 -31.49
C SER A 656 -33.08 22.21 -30.55
N ASN A 657 -34.30 22.20 -31.10
CA ASN A 657 -35.54 22.32 -30.32
C ASN A 657 -35.76 21.07 -29.45
N ILE A 658 -35.50 19.90 -30.03
CA ILE A 658 -35.60 18.63 -29.30
C ILE A 658 -34.52 18.57 -28.19
N LEU A 659 -33.27 18.92 -28.52
CA LEU A 659 -32.16 18.91 -27.57
C LEU A 659 -32.39 19.88 -26.39
N SER A 660 -32.87 21.10 -26.70
CA SER A 660 -33.23 22.09 -25.68
C SER A 660 -34.32 21.58 -24.75
N TYR A 661 -35.36 20.95 -25.33
CA TYR A 661 -36.44 20.35 -24.53
C TYR A 661 -35.93 19.23 -23.61
N LEU A 662 -35.12 18.32 -24.15
CA LEU A 662 -34.56 17.21 -23.34
C LEU A 662 -33.67 17.73 -22.20
N ARG A 663 -32.78 18.69 -22.46
CA ARG A 663 -31.96 19.33 -21.44
C ARG A 663 -32.80 20.02 -20.36
N ASN A 664 -33.84 20.75 -20.74
CA ASN A 664 -34.74 21.36 -19.78
C ASN A 664 -35.55 20.35 -18.99
N SER A 665 -35.97 19.25 -19.62
CA SER A 665 -36.71 18.18 -18.96
C SER A 665 -35.84 17.36 -17.97
N MET A 666 -34.54 17.30 -18.17
CA MET A 666 -33.61 16.62 -17.30
C MET A 666 -32.95 17.54 -16.26
N ASN A 667 -33.35 18.79 -16.15
CA ASN A 667 -32.76 19.82 -15.28
C ASN A 667 -31.24 20.01 -15.52
N GLU A 668 -30.76 19.79 -16.73
CA GLU A 668 -29.36 19.95 -17.13
C GLU A 668 -29.06 21.26 -17.90
N ASN A 669 -30.04 22.16 -17.99
CA ASN A 669 -29.86 23.42 -18.67
C ASN A 669 -29.31 24.48 -17.70
N GLU A 670 -27.99 24.52 -17.52
CA GLU A 670 -27.32 25.56 -16.77
C GLU A 670 -27.33 26.87 -17.60
N VAL A 671 -28.03 27.89 -17.11
CA VAL A 671 -28.16 29.19 -17.79
C VAL A 671 -26.96 30.09 -17.49
N LEU A 672 -26.60 30.17 -16.21
CA LEU A 672 -25.47 30.95 -15.71
C LEU A 672 -25.12 30.54 -14.29
N ARG A 673 -24.00 31.01 -13.78
CA ARG A 673 -23.61 30.86 -12.39
C ARG A 673 -23.69 32.16 -11.61
N VAL A 674 -24.35 32.12 -10.47
CA VAL A 674 -24.45 33.21 -9.49
C VAL A 674 -23.38 33.02 -8.42
N ASN A 675 -22.61 34.07 -8.15
CA ASN A 675 -21.61 34.07 -7.10
C ASN A 675 -22.14 34.78 -5.84
N LYS A 676 -22.49 34.02 -4.82
CA LYS A 676 -22.89 34.50 -3.49
C LYS A 676 -21.67 34.43 -2.57
N GLY A 677 -20.87 35.48 -2.52
CA GLY A 677 -19.58 35.45 -1.81
C GLY A 677 -18.59 34.52 -2.49
N ASN A 678 -18.13 33.49 -1.80
CA ASN A 678 -17.20 32.46 -2.31
C ASN A 678 -17.92 31.23 -2.89
N VAL A 679 -19.24 31.20 -2.89
CA VAL A 679 -20.04 30.07 -3.39
C VAL A 679 -20.54 30.38 -4.79
N SER A 680 -20.24 29.54 -5.74
CA SER A 680 -20.77 29.58 -7.10
C SER A 680 -21.98 28.65 -7.19
N MET A 681 -23.15 29.22 -7.43
CA MET A 681 -24.44 28.52 -7.50
C MET A 681 -24.98 28.56 -8.92
N PRO A 682 -25.21 27.43 -9.58
CA PRO A 682 -25.77 27.42 -10.94
C PRO A 682 -27.25 27.83 -10.91
N VAL A 683 -27.66 28.53 -11.94
CA VAL A 683 -29.08 28.81 -12.25
C VAL A 683 -29.49 27.83 -13.33
N MET A 684 -30.38 26.94 -13.00
CA MET A 684 -30.89 25.90 -13.90
C MET A 684 -32.31 26.29 -14.36
N ILE A 685 -32.66 26.01 -15.62
CA ILE A 685 -34.05 26.01 -16.07
C ILE A 685 -34.46 24.56 -16.25
N GLY A 686 -35.57 24.17 -15.62
CA GLY A 686 -36.05 22.81 -15.69
C GLY A 686 -37.49 22.65 -15.27
N VAL A 687 -38.05 21.48 -15.43
CA VAL A 687 -39.46 21.20 -15.17
C VAL A 687 -39.70 20.43 -13.86
N GLY A 688 -38.66 20.20 -13.08
CA GLY A 688 -38.65 19.34 -11.88
C GLY A 688 -38.49 17.86 -12.24
N GLU A 689 -38.63 16.98 -11.22
CA GLU A 689 -38.52 15.53 -11.44
C GLU A 689 -39.65 15.01 -12.33
N LYS A 690 -39.30 14.23 -13.38
CA LYS A 690 -40.23 13.56 -14.26
C LYS A 690 -39.93 12.06 -14.30
N GLU A 691 -40.97 11.25 -14.46
CA GLU A 691 -40.79 9.85 -14.81
C GLU A 691 -40.31 9.69 -16.26
N ALA A 692 -39.56 8.63 -16.55
CA ALA A 692 -39.04 8.38 -17.90
C ALA A 692 -40.12 8.36 -18.99
N LYS A 693 -41.35 7.92 -18.65
CA LYS A 693 -42.50 7.93 -19.54
C LYS A 693 -42.95 9.34 -19.95
N ASP A 694 -42.81 10.29 -19.05
CA ASP A 694 -43.27 11.67 -19.27
C ASP A 694 -42.26 12.50 -20.10
N LEU A 695 -41.08 11.94 -20.42
CA LEU A 695 -40.08 12.60 -21.26
C LEU A 695 -40.52 12.71 -22.72
N VAL A 696 -41.24 11.72 -23.20
CA VAL A 696 -41.64 11.66 -24.64
C VAL A 696 -43.15 11.70 -24.79
N GLN A 697 -43.92 11.06 -23.90
CA GLN A 697 -45.39 10.94 -24.00
C GLN A 697 -46.11 12.26 -23.64
N GLY A 698 -47.01 12.71 -24.49
CA GLY A 698 -47.81 13.92 -24.27
C GLY A 698 -47.05 15.24 -24.47
N VAL A 699 -45.83 15.16 -24.99
CA VAL A 699 -44.96 16.33 -25.26
C VAL A 699 -45.12 16.76 -26.71
N TYR A 700 -45.16 18.10 -26.91
CA TYR A 700 -45.29 18.71 -28.22
C TYR A 700 -44.12 19.68 -28.44
N ILE A 701 -43.48 19.59 -29.60
CA ILE A 701 -42.39 20.48 -30.04
C ILE A 701 -42.89 21.39 -31.14
N ASP A 702 -42.53 22.64 -31.07
CA ASP A 702 -42.98 23.64 -32.05
C ASP A 702 -42.24 23.51 -33.40
N SER A 703 -43.01 23.54 -34.47
CA SER A 703 -42.54 23.52 -35.85
C SER A 703 -42.35 24.92 -36.39
N TYR A 704 -41.36 25.15 -37.25
CA TYR A 704 -41.15 26.42 -37.94
C TYR A 704 -42.33 26.85 -38.84
N ARG A 705 -43.18 25.91 -39.30
CA ARG A 705 -44.38 26.21 -40.08
C ARG A 705 -45.55 26.68 -39.23
N GLY A 706 -45.40 26.76 -37.96
CA GLY A 706 -46.48 27.05 -37.03
C GLY A 706 -47.37 25.84 -36.75
N GLY A 707 -47.38 25.43 -35.56
CA GLY A 707 -48.05 24.22 -35.03
C GLY A 707 -47.14 23.40 -34.15
N SER A 708 -47.71 22.57 -33.31
CA SER A 708 -46.96 21.75 -32.37
C SER A 708 -47.07 20.28 -32.83
N VAL A 709 -45.93 19.60 -32.89
CA VAL A 709 -45.82 18.19 -33.34
C VAL A 709 -45.54 17.33 -32.09
N PRO A 710 -46.27 16.20 -31.92
CA PRO A 710 -45.99 15.26 -30.81
C PRO A 710 -44.58 14.70 -30.93
N LEU A 711 -43.82 14.73 -29.82
CA LEU A 711 -42.45 14.23 -29.77
C LEU A 711 -42.35 12.73 -30.06
N GLU A 712 -43.38 11.98 -29.70
CA GLU A 712 -43.50 10.54 -30.01
C GLU A 712 -43.46 10.21 -31.51
N LEU A 713 -43.86 11.17 -32.36
CA LEU A 713 -43.75 11.00 -33.80
C LEU A 713 -42.35 11.24 -34.34
N LEU A 714 -41.51 12.00 -33.60
CA LEU A 714 -40.19 12.44 -34.04
C LEU A 714 -39.07 11.53 -33.49
N LEU A 715 -39.30 10.89 -32.36
CA LEU A 715 -38.32 10.05 -31.68
C LEU A 715 -38.79 8.58 -31.62
N LYS A 716 -37.83 7.67 -31.73
CA LYS A 716 -38.02 6.25 -31.47
C LYS A 716 -37.28 5.95 -30.20
N GLU A 717 -37.99 5.40 -29.19
CA GLU A 717 -37.36 4.92 -27.95
C GLU A 717 -36.94 3.45 -28.15
N THR A 718 -35.68 3.16 -27.84
CA THR A 718 -35.13 1.79 -27.79
C THR A 718 -34.37 1.63 -26.47
N ARG A 719 -34.50 0.41 -25.89
CA ARG A 719 -33.67 0.05 -24.72
C ARG A 719 -32.50 -0.76 -25.22
N ASN A 720 -31.31 -0.28 -24.95
CA ASN A 720 -30.07 -0.91 -25.34
C ASN A 720 -29.23 -1.26 -24.11
N ARG A 721 -28.28 -2.17 -24.29
CA ARG A 721 -27.32 -2.57 -23.29
C ARG A 721 -25.91 -2.32 -23.81
N ASP A 722 -25.07 -1.76 -22.98
CA ASP A 722 -23.66 -1.54 -23.28
C ASP A 722 -22.79 -1.98 -22.12
N LEU A 723 -21.50 -2.24 -22.37
CA LEU A 723 -20.58 -2.54 -21.30
C LEU A 723 -20.50 -1.35 -20.35
N LYS A 724 -20.59 -1.64 -19.06
CA LYS A 724 -20.53 -0.61 -18.02
C LYS A 724 -19.19 0.10 -17.99
N THR A 725 -18.10 -0.66 -18.20
CA THR A 725 -16.73 -0.18 -18.17
C THR A 725 -16.02 -0.57 -19.46
N ILE A 726 -15.43 0.42 -20.13
CA ILE A 726 -14.56 0.21 -21.29
C ILE A 726 -13.14 0.42 -20.84
N THR A 727 -12.30 -0.61 -20.95
CA THR A 727 -10.90 -0.55 -20.54
C THR A 727 -9.99 -0.62 -21.76
N MET A 728 -9.01 0.27 -21.81
CA MET A 728 -7.99 0.31 -22.85
C MET A 728 -6.59 0.29 -22.26
N GLY A 729 -5.69 -0.40 -22.91
CA GLY A 729 -4.25 -0.41 -22.60
C GLY A 729 -3.41 0.09 -23.77
N ALA A 730 -2.09 -0.08 -23.66
CA ALA A 730 -1.16 0.28 -24.74
C ALA A 730 -1.46 -0.42 -26.08
N GLU A 731 -2.08 -1.59 -26.05
CA GLU A 731 -2.40 -2.44 -27.21
C GLU A 731 -3.86 -2.34 -27.67
N GLY A 732 -4.64 -1.39 -27.16
CA GLY A 732 -6.03 -1.16 -27.50
C GLY A 732 -7.02 -1.64 -26.44
N GLU A 733 -8.30 -1.74 -26.84
CA GLU A 733 -9.41 -2.10 -25.97
C GLU A 733 -9.40 -3.58 -25.58
N TYR A 734 -9.73 -3.87 -24.33
CA TYR A 734 -9.89 -5.22 -23.81
C TYR A 734 -10.91 -5.26 -22.66
N TYR A 735 -11.53 -6.42 -22.47
CA TYR A 735 -12.34 -6.69 -21.28
C TYR A 735 -11.46 -7.37 -20.22
N PRO A 736 -11.31 -6.80 -19.00
CA PRO A 736 -10.53 -7.39 -17.92
C PRO A 736 -11.35 -8.44 -17.16
N LEU A 737 -11.14 -9.72 -17.43
CA LEU A 737 -11.67 -10.80 -16.60
C LEU A 737 -10.74 -11.01 -15.40
N VAL A 738 -11.17 -10.57 -14.24
CA VAL A 738 -10.46 -10.71 -12.97
C VAL A 738 -10.70 -12.11 -12.41
N LEU A 739 -9.61 -12.77 -12.01
CA LEU A 739 -9.65 -14.14 -11.49
C LEU A 739 -8.82 -14.23 -10.22
N ASP A 740 -9.43 -14.69 -9.16
CA ASP A 740 -8.74 -15.07 -7.93
C ASP A 740 -8.61 -16.60 -7.87
N ILE A 741 -7.39 -17.11 -7.74
CA ILE A 741 -7.09 -18.53 -7.91
C ILE A 741 -6.26 -19.01 -6.73
N GLU A 742 -6.82 -19.89 -5.93
CA GLU A 742 -6.06 -20.52 -4.85
C GLU A 742 -4.88 -21.35 -5.35
N GLY A 743 -3.72 -21.10 -4.77
CA GLY A 743 -2.47 -21.86 -4.78
C GLY A 743 -2.12 -22.68 -6.03
N GLY A 744 -1.03 -22.33 -6.74
CA GLY A 744 -0.33 -23.21 -7.68
C GLY A 744 -1.04 -23.58 -9.00
N LYS A 745 -2.34 -23.32 -9.14
CA LYS A 745 -3.16 -23.71 -10.31
C LYS A 745 -3.20 -22.67 -11.42
N VAL A 746 -2.62 -21.48 -11.19
CA VAL A 746 -2.70 -20.33 -12.13
C VAL A 746 -2.30 -20.72 -13.57
N LYS A 747 -1.21 -21.48 -13.75
CA LYS A 747 -0.80 -21.95 -15.08
C LYS A 747 -1.84 -22.84 -15.76
N GLN A 748 -2.47 -23.74 -15.02
CA GLN A 748 -3.51 -24.62 -15.56
C GLN A 748 -4.73 -23.83 -16.00
N VAL A 749 -5.14 -22.85 -15.17
CA VAL A 749 -6.26 -21.94 -15.49
C VAL A 749 -5.94 -21.12 -16.74
N MET A 750 -4.74 -20.54 -16.83
CA MET A 750 -4.31 -19.81 -18.03
C MET A 750 -4.35 -20.67 -19.30
N ASP A 751 -3.86 -21.92 -19.22
CA ASP A 751 -3.84 -22.81 -20.39
C ASP A 751 -5.26 -23.21 -20.79
N VAL A 752 -6.17 -23.42 -19.84
CA VAL A 752 -7.60 -23.73 -20.10
C VAL A 752 -8.27 -22.53 -20.77
N ILE A 753 -8.13 -21.31 -20.19
CA ILE A 753 -8.73 -20.10 -20.77
C ILE A 753 -8.19 -19.86 -22.18
N ARG A 754 -6.85 -19.98 -22.39
CA ARG A 754 -6.24 -19.80 -23.71
C ARG A 754 -6.80 -20.77 -24.74
N LYS A 755 -7.08 -22.02 -24.33
CA LYS A 755 -7.66 -23.02 -25.21
C LYS A 755 -9.13 -22.69 -25.54
N THR A 756 -9.94 -22.38 -24.54
CA THR A 756 -11.37 -22.04 -24.73
C THR A 756 -11.53 -20.82 -25.63
N VAL A 757 -10.77 -19.75 -25.38
CA VAL A 757 -10.78 -18.52 -26.20
C VAL A 757 -10.33 -18.79 -27.64
N LYS A 758 -9.30 -19.63 -27.84
CA LYS A 758 -8.79 -19.96 -29.17
C LYS A 758 -9.79 -20.80 -29.98
N ASP A 759 -10.51 -21.70 -29.35
CA ASP A 759 -11.52 -22.54 -29.99
C ASP A 759 -12.72 -21.72 -30.49
N GLY A 760 -13.06 -20.60 -29.81
CA GLY A 760 -14.15 -19.68 -30.18
C GLY A 760 -13.85 -18.71 -31.32
N ASN A 761 -12.60 -18.52 -31.70
CA ASN A 761 -12.08 -17.71 -32.83
C ASN A 761 -12.53 -16.21 -32.91
N THR A 762 -13.28 -15.69 -31.96
CA THR A 762 -13.79 -14.30 -31.94
C THR A 762 -12.90 -13.41 -31.07
N PHE A 763 -12.35 -13.96 -30.00
CA PHE A 763 -11.52 -13.27 -29.04
C PHE A 763 -10.09 -13.82 -29.01
N GLN A 764 -9.17 -12.99 -28.55
CA GLN A 764 -7.81 -13.37 -28.13
C GLN A 764 -7.63 -13.02 -26.68
N VAL A 765 -6.73 -13.70 -25.97
CA VAL A 765 -6.46 -13.49 -24.56
C VAL A 765 -4.98 -13.22 -24.29
N ASP A 766 -4.71 -12.15 -23.57
CA ASP A 766 -3.43 -11.88 -22.93
C ASP A 766 -3.62 -11.90 -21.41
N PHE A 767 -2.56 -12.15 -20.66
CA PHE A 767 -2.64 -12.26 -19.21
C PHE A 767 -1.76 -11.22 -18.54
N LYS A 768 -2.32 -10.56 -17.51
CA LYS A 768 -1.64 -9.62 -16.62
C LYS A 768 -1.96 -9.99 -15.17
N GLY A 769 -1.36 -9.29 -14.21
CA GLY A 769 -1.66 -9.42 -12.79
C GLY A 769 -0.46 -9.70 -11.92
N SER A 770 -0.68 -9.68 -10.61
CA SER A 770 0.36 -9.79 -9.60
C SER A 770 1.14 -11.13 -9.64
N TYR A 771 0.56 -12.18 -10.24
CA TYR A 771 1.28 -13.45 -10.48
C TYR A 771 2.59 -13.26 -11.25
N PHE A 772 2.59 -12.39 -12.27
CA PHE A 772 3.79 -12.17 -13.09
C PHE A 772 4.78 -11.24 -12.38
N THR A 773 4.30 -10.17 -11.77
CA THR A 773 5.14 -9.20 -11.02
C THR A 773 5.78 -9.86 -9.80
N ASN A 774 5.04 -10.68 -9.05
CA ASN A 774 5.55 -11.45 -7.92
C ASN A 774 6.66 -12.43 -8.35
N ARG A 775 6.45 -13.12 -9.46
CA ARG A 775 7.45 -14.06 -10.00
C ARG A 775 8.72 -13.33 -10.42
N GLN A 776 8.60 -12.22 -11.13
CA GLN A 776 9.76 -11.43 -11.57
C GLN A 776 10.56 -10.94 -10.35
N MET A 777 9.89 -10.41 -9.32
CA MET A 777 10.54 -9.97 -8.09
C MET A 777 11.32 -11.11 -7.40
N ILE A 778 10.73 -12.30 -7.29
CA ILE A 778 11.42 -13.46 -6.70
C ILE A 778 12.64 -13.89 -7.55
N GLU A 779 12.55 -13.83 -8.87
CA GLU A 779 13.68 -14.09 -9.76
C GLU A 779 14.82 -13.07 -9.53
N GLU A 780 14.51 -11.78 -9.38
CA GLU A 780 15.47 -10.72 -9.03
C GLU A 780 16.12 -10.96 -7.66
N LEU A 781 15.34 -11.32 -6.65
CA LEU A 781 15.85 -11.65 -5.30
C LEU A 781 16.73 -12.91 -5.29
N CYS A 782 16.40 -13.92 -6.11
CA CYS A 782 17.27 -15.09 -6.30
C CYS A 782 18.62 -14.69 -6.93
N LEU A 783 18.61 -13.77 -7.91
CA LEU A 783 19.82 -13.22 -8.49
C LEU A 783 20.67 -12.48 -7.44
N VAL A 784 20.04 -11.66 -6.60
CA VAL A 784 20.68 -10.97 -5.47
C VAL A 784 21.35 -11.99 -4.52
N LEU A 785 20.65 -13.07 -4.17
CA LEU A 785 21.20 -14.14 -3.33
C LEU A 785 22.45 -14.77 -3.94
N VAL A 786 22.41 -15.08 -5.25
CA VAL A 786 23.55 -15.66 -5.97
C VAL A 786 24.73 -14.69 -5.98
N ILE A 787 24.50 -13.40 -6.26
CA ILE A 787 25.55 -12.37 -6.25
C ILE A 787 26.13 -12.22 -4.84
N SER A 788 25.30 -12.24 -3.81
CA SER A 788 25.74 -12.18 -2.41
C SER A 788 26.65 -13.36 -2.03
N ILE A 789 26.28 -14.58 -2.40
CA ILE A 789 27.09 -15.78 -2.16
C ILE A 789 28.42 -15.71 -2.92
N LEU A 790 28.42 -15.21 -4.16
CA LEU A 790 29.63 -15.04 -4.96
C LEU A 790 30.56 -13.99 -4.36
N LEU A 791 30.01 -12.88 -3.86
CA LEU A 791 30.77 -11.82 -3.19
C LEU A 791 31.40 -12.33 -1.89
N LEU A 792 30.61 -13.10 -1.10
CA LEU A 792 31.11 -13.79 0.09
C LEU A 792 32.27 -14.74 -0.26
N PHE A 793 32.13 -15.52 -1.35
CA PHE A 793 33.18 -16.42 -1.79
C PHE A 793 34.51 -15.67 -2.01
N PHE A 794 34.49 -14.53 -2.69
CA PHE A 794 35.71 -13.74 -2.94
C PHE A 794 36.31 -13.13 -1.67
N ILE A 795 35.47 -12.62 -0.77
CA ILE A 795 35.95 -12.08 0.51
C ILE A 795 36.60 -13.17 1.37
N LEU A 796 35.95 -14.34 1.46
CA LEU A 796 36.51 -15.47 2.21
C LEU A 796 37.79 -16.02 1.55
N ALA A 797 37.84 -16.03 0.20
CA ALA A 797 39.04 -16.44 -0.51
C ALA A 797 40.24 -15.52 -0.23
N ALA A 798 39.99 -14.21 -0.18
CA ALA A 798 41.02 -13.23 0.19
C ALA A 798 41.45 -13.39 1.65
N GLN A 799 40.50 -13.61 2.57
CA GLN A 799 40.75 -13.77 4.00
C GLN A 799 41.58 -15.00 4.34
N PHE A 800 41.21 -16.12 3.73
CA PHE A 800 41.89 -17.40 4.02
C PHE A 800 43.08 -17.71 3.09
N GLU A 801 43.37 -16.86 2.13
CA GLU A 801 44.39 -17.07 1.10
C GLU A 801 44.27 -18.46 0.42
N SER A 802 43.02 -18.92 0.25
CA SER A 802 42.68 -20.24 -0.23
C SER A 802 41.33 -20.26 -0.96
N LEU A 803 41.27 -20.91 -2.13
CA LEU A 803 40.03 -21.10 -2.85
C LEU A 803 39.20 -22.29 -2.31
N LEU A 804 39.79 -23.22 -1.57
CA LEU A 804 39.11 -24.40 -1.06
C LEU A 804 38.34 -24.15 0.24
N GLN A 805 38.87 -23.29 1.12
CA GLN A 805 38.24 -23.00 2.41
C GLN A 805 36.90 -22.29 2.28
N PRO A 806 36.71 -21.31 1.38
CA PRO A 806 35.38 -20.73 1.12
C PRO A 806 34.35 -21.79 0.70
N PHE A 807 34.69 -22.75 -0.14
CA PHE A 807 33.76 -23.82 -0.51
C PHE A 807 33.32 -24.68 0.68
N ILE A 808 34.20 -24.92 1.63
CA ILE A 808 33.85 -25.65 2.86
C ILE A 808 32.85 -24.84 3.67
N ILE A 809 33.10 -23.54 3.84
CA ILE A 809 32.27 -22.64 4.65
C ILE A 809 30.91 -22.46 3.95
N LEU A 810 30.89 -22.12 2.66
CA LEU A 810 29.66 -21.88 1.90
C LEU A 810 28.79 -23.12 1.69
N SER A 811 29.37 -24.35 1.84
CA SER A 811 28.55 -25.58 1.80
C SER A 811 27.51 -25.67 2.94
N GLU A 812 27.70 -24.92 4.01
CA GLU A 812 26.76 -24.77 5.12
C GLU A 812 25.43 -24.19 4.65
N LEU A 813 25.49 -23.14 3.81
CA LEU A 813 24.32 -22.38 3.36
C LEU A 813 23.24 -23.25 2.70
N ILE A 814 23.62 -24.36 2.05
CA ILE A 814 22.67 -25.26 1.41
C ILE A 814 21.72 -25.87 2.44
N ILE A 815 22.25 -26.31 3.57
CA ILE A 815 21.43 -26.91 4.62
C ILE A 815 20.60 -25.84 5.34
N ASP A 816 21.16 -24.66 5.51
CA ASP A 816 20.52 -23.54 6.21
C ASP A 816 19.35 -22.97 5.41
N ILE A 817 19.53 -22.75 4.09
CA ILE A 817 18.46 -22.32 3.17
C ILE A 817 17.35 -23.39 3.13
N PHE A 818 17.72 -24.69 3.08
CA PHE A 818 16.74 -25.77 3.17
C PHE A 818 15.91 -25.70 4.44
N ALA A 819 16.57 -25.51 5.60
CA ALA A 819 15.88 -25.42 6.88
C ALA A 819 14.95 -24.20 6.96
N ALA A 820 15.40 -23.04 6.48
CA ALA A 820 14.58 -21.84 6.43
C ALA A 820 13.33 -22.06 5.55
N MET A 821 13.49 -22.56 4.33
CA MET A 821 12.38 -22.85 3.43
C MET A 821 11.44 -23.93 3.96
N LEU A 822 11.97 -24.95 4.63
CA LEU A 822 11.16 -26.00 5.25
C LEU A 822 10.28 -25.46 6.36
N VAL A 823 10.82 -24.60 7.23
CA VAL A 823 10.05 -24.01 8.34
C VAL A 823 9.01 -23.02 7.79
N LEU A 824 9.33 -22.19 6.79
CA LEU A 824 8.37 -21.35 6.11
C LEU A 824 7.20 -22.18 5.56
N TRP A 825 7.49 -23.29 4.88
CA TRP A 825 6.46 -24.19 4.36
C TRP A 825 5.60 -24.84 5.45
N ILE A 826 6.20 -25.29 6.55
CA ILE A 826 5.47 -25.90 7.67
C ILE A 826 4.56 -24.89 8.36
N CYS A 827 5.00 -23.63 8.50
CA CYS A 827 4.23 -22.56 9.11
C CYS A 827 3.22 -21.89 8.15
N GLY A 828 3.12 -22.36 6.90
CA GLY A 828 2.20 -21.78 5.89
C GLY A 828 2.57 -20.38 5.43
N VAL A 829 3.84 -19.96 5.60
CA VAL A 829 4.31 -18.63 5.22
C VAL A 829 4.79 -18.64 3.79
N SER A 830 4.34 -17.67 3.00
CA SER A 830 4.72 -17.49 1.60
C SER A 830 6.18 -17.08 1.43
N LEU A 831 6.74 -17.40 0.26
CA LEU A 831 8.01 -16.87 -0.16
C LEU A 831 7.79 -15.43 -0.67
N ASN A 832 8.07 -14.46 0.17
CA ASN A 832 7.85 -13.04 -0.07
C ASN A 832 9.16 -12.25 0.09
N LEU A 833 9.07 -10.94 -0.16
CA LEU A 833 10.22 -10.03 -0.07
C LEU A 833 10.94 -10.15 1.28
N MET A 834 10.18 -10.18 2.40
CA MET A 834 10.74 -10.24 3.75
C MET A 834 11.39 -11.60 4.06
N SER A 835 10.75 -12.71 3.68
CA SER A 835 11.33 -14.05 3.87
C SER A 835 12.61 -14.25 3.06
N MET A 836 12.66 -13.75 1.83
CA MET A 836 13.85 -13.81 0.98
C MET A 836 15.01 -13.00 1.55
N ILE A 837 14.73 -11.80 2.05
CA ILE A 837 15.73 -11.00 2.75
C ILE A 837 16.21 -11.70 4.01
N GLY A 838 15.29 -12.30 4.78
CA GLY A 838 15.65 -13.13 5.93
C GLY A 838 16.63 -14.26 5.57
N ILE A 839 16.42 -14.94 4.44
CA ILE A 839 17.34 -15.96 3.91
C ILE A 839 18.69 -15.35 3.52
N VAL A 840 18.70 -14.20 2.84
CA VAL A 840 19.95 -13.51 2.44
C VAL A 840 20.75 -13.08 3.68
N VAL A 841 20.09 -12.45 4.62
CA VAL A 841 20.71 -11.98 5.89
C VAL A 841 21.23 -13.15 6.73
N MET A 842 20.43 -14.22 6.83
CA MET A 842 20.81 -15.47 7.51
C MET A 842 22.14 -16.01 6.95
N CYS A 843 22.32 -16.01 5.62
CA CYS A 843 23.58 -16.46 5.01
C CYS A 843 24.80 -15.68 5.53
N GLY A 844 24.65 -14.37 5.84
CA GLY A 844 25.72 -13.54 6.38
C GLY A 844 26.04 -13.78 7.83
N ILE A 845 25.03 -14.05 8.62
CA ILE A 845 25.19 -14.23 10.07
C ILE A 845 25.75 -15.60 10.39
N VAL A 846 25.19 -16.65 9.80
CA VAL A 846 25.56 -18.05 10.11
C VAL A 846 27.02 -18.34 9.75
N ILE A 847 27.49 -17.86 8.63
CA ILE A 847 28.90 -18.04 8.18
C ILE A 847 29.92 -17.58 9.22
N ASN A 848 29.56 -16.60 10.03
CA ASN A 848 30.45 -16.00 11.05
C ASN A 848 31.03 -17.02 12.01
N ASP A 849 30.19 -17.93 12.50
CA ASP A 849 30.57 -18.99 13.41
C ASP A 849 31.57 -19.96 12.76
N SER A 850 31.34 -20.28 11.48
CA SER A 850 32.18 -21.16 10.70
C SER A 850 33.54 -20.51 10.33
N ILE A 851 33.56 -19.20 10.05
CA ILE A 851 34.80 -18.42 9.85
C ILE A 851 35.70 -18.53 11.08
N LEU A 852 35.16 -18.20 12.25
CA LEU A 852 35.90 -18.24 13.50
C LEU A 852 36.44 -19.63 13.83
N LYS A 853 35.68 -20.69 13.54
CA LYS A 853 36.07 -22.05 13.76
C LYS A 853 37.18 -22.51 12.81
N VAL A 854 37.05 -22.25 11.52
CA VAL A 854 38.06 -22.58 10.51
C VAL A 854 39.36 -21.80 10.78
N ASP A 855 39.30 -20.52 11.14
CA ASP A 855 40.48 -19.72 11.54
C ASP A 855 41.19 -20.37 12.75
N THR A 856 40.42 -20.78 13.75
CA THR A 856 41.02 -21.44 14.95
C THR A 856 41.67 -22.77 14.60
N ILE A 857 41.06 -23.59 13.69
CA ILE A 857 41.68 -24.84 13.21
C ILE A 857 42.96 -24.52 12.45
N ASN A 858 42.98 -23.56 11.56
CA ASN A 858 44.15 -23.14 10.78
C ASN A 858 45.31 -22.70 11.72
N ARG A 859 45.02 -21.94 12.77
CA ARG A 859 46.00 -21.46 13.73
C ARG A 859 46.62 -22.62 14.50
N LEU A 860 45.80 -23.54 15.02
CA LEU A 860 46.29 -24.71 15.75
C LEU A 860 47.13 -25.65 14.84
N ARG A 861 46.80 -25.72 13.56
CA ARG A 861 47.62 -26.44 12.59
C ARG A 861 48.96 -25.76 12.31
N LYS A 862 48.99 -24.44 12.24
CA LYS A 862 50.24 -23.66 12.11
C LYS A 862 51.13 -23.84 13.36
N ASP A 863 50.51 -24.03 14.54
CA ASP A 863 51.21 -24.32 15.80
C ASP A 863 51.69 -25.80 15.90
N GLY A 864 51.51 -26.63 14.83
CA GLY A 864 52.03 -27.98 14.71
C GLY A 864 51.12 -29.10 15.20
N MET A 865 49.83 -28.82 15.50
CA MET A 865 48.89 -29.85 15.90
C MET A 865 48.45 -30.73 14.74
N ARG A 866 48.27 -32.08 14.99
CA ARG A 866 47.70 -32.99 14.01
C ARG A 866 46.29 -32.62 13.67
N LEU A 867 45.87 -32.77 12.39
CA LEU A 867 44.59 -32.33 11.85
C LEU A 867 43.38 -32.71 12.74
N LYS A 868 43.27 -33.98 13.14
CA LYS A 868 42.13 -34.46 13.93
C LYS A 868 42.12 -33.84 15.34
N HIS A 869 43.27 -33.64 15.96
CA HIS A 869 43.39 -33.01 17.28
C HIS A 869 43.11 -31.49 17.18
N ALA A 870 43.62 -30.82 16.14
CA ALA A 870 43.34 -29.41 15.92
C ALA A 870 41.83 -29.15 15.73
N ILE A 871 41.11 -30.01 15.00
CA ILE A 871 39.67 -29.92 14.82
C ILE A 871 38.90 -30.10 16.13
N MET A 872 39.28 -31.09 16.95
CA MET A 872 38.58 -31.35 18.23
C MET A 872 38.86 -30.23 19.23
N GLU A 873 40.06 -29.75 19.32
CA GLU A 873 40.48 -28.67 20.23
C GLU A 873 39.87 -27.33 19.84
N ALA A 874 39.89 -27.00 18.53
CA ALA A 874 39.23 -25.79 18.03
C ALA A 874 37.73 -25.79 18.31
N GLY A 875 37.08 -26.94 18.11
CA GLY A 875 35.68 -27.11 18.41
C GLY A 875 35.35 -26.87 19.87
N GLY A 876 36.09 -27.46 20.78
CA GLY A 876 35.92 -27.27 22.23
C GLY A 876 36.13 -25.82 22.66
N ARG A 877 37.16 -25.16 22.15
CA ARG A 877 37.47 -23.75 22.49
C ARG A 877 36.39 -22.77 22.01
N ARG A 878 35.73 -23.06 20.88
CA ARG A 878 34.75 -22.15 20.27
C ARG A 878 33.29 -22.55 20.54
N LEU A 879 33.02 -23.72 21.11
CA LEU A 879 31.65 -24.20 21.29
C LEU A 879 30.79 -23.25 22.13
N LYS A 880 31.32 -22.76 23.25
CA LYS A 880 30.60 -21.87 24.15
C LYS A 880 30.27 -20.55 23.48
N SER A 881 31.24 -19.94 22.79
CA SER A 881 31.00 -18.66 22.08
C SER A 881 29.98 -18.82 20.94
N ILE A 882 30.06 -19.89 20.13
CA ILE A 882 29.11 -20.15 19.05
C ILE A 882 27.69 -20.36 19.59
N LEU A 883 27.50 -21.18 20.62
CA LEU A 883 26.19 -21.39 21.22
C LEU A 883 25.64 -20.11 21.84
N MET A 884 26.51 -19.32 22.48
CA MET A 884 26.08 -18.06 23.11
C MET A 884 25.67 -17.01 22.07
N THR A 885 26.42 -16.82 20.99
CA THR A 885 26.10 -15.90 19.91
C THR A 885 24.81 -16.30 19.23
N SER A 886 24.69 -17.54 18.75
CA SER A 886 23.47 -18.03 18.07
C SER A 886 22.22 -17.91 18.95
N LEU A 887 22.30 -18.29 20.23
CA LEU A 887 21.17 -18.21 21.16
C LEU A 887 20.78 -16.76 21.47
N THR A 888 21.77 -15.88 21.60
CA THR A 888 21.53 -14.45 21.82
C THR A 888 20.82 -13.80 20.65
N THR A 889 21.26 -14.07 19.43
CA THR A 889 20.65 -13.53 18.22
C THR A 889 19.24 -14.10 18.01
N ILE A 890 19.05 -15.41 18.21
CA ILE A 890 17.72 -16.05 18.12
C ILE A 890 16.74 -15.40 19.11
N LEU A 891 17.14 -15.22 20.38
CA LEU A 891 16.24 -14.65 21.39
C LEU A 891 16.04 -13.14 21.21
N ALA A 892 17.01 -12.42 20.63
CA ALA A 892 16.86 -11.01 20.31
C ALA A 892 15.77 -10.77 19.23
N ILE A 893 15.61 -11.73 18.30
CA ILE A 893 14.66 -11.64 17.18
C ILE A 893 13.35 -12.36 17.52
N ALA A 894 13.34 -13.28 18.50
CA ALA A 894 12.16 -14.05 18.86
C ALA A 894 10.90 -13.23 19.19
N PRO A 895 10.93 -12.01 19.74
CA PRO A 895 9.75 -11.18 19.94
C PRO A 895 8.96 -10.91 18.66
N PHE A 896 9.61 -10.85 17.48
CA PHE A 896 8.95 -10.65 16.19
C PHE A 896 8.21 -11.90 15.66
N LEU A 897 8.28 -13.03 16.36
CA LEU A 897 7.44 -14.19 16.06
C LEU A 897 6.00 -14.04 16.60
N VAL A 898 5.75 -13.05 17.46
CA VAL A 898 4.41 -12.75 17.95
C VAL A 898 3.73 -11.82 16.95
N ARG A 899 2.69 -12.32 16.30
CA ARG A 899 1.87 -11.57 15.34
C ARG A 899 0.85 -10.69 16.08
N GLY A 900 0.31 -9.68 15.44
CA GLY A 900 -0.78 -8.86 15.96
C GLY A 900 -0.61 -7.38 15.77
N ASP A 901 0.47 -6.93 15.12
CA ASP A 901 0.65 -5.55 14.66
C ASP A 901 1.42 -5.52 13.33
N MET A 902 1.23 -4.46 12.57
CA MET A 902 1.81 -4.28 11.24
C MET A 902 3.35 -4.46 11.23
N GLY A 903 4.03 -3.93 12.23
CA GLY A 903 5.50 -4.03 12.31
C GLY A 903 5.97 -5.45 12.56
N SER A 904 5.32 -6.16 13.46
CA SER A 904 5.62 -7.58 13.76
C SER A 904 5.22 -8.48 12.59
N ASP A 905 4.06 -8.29 11.97
CA ASP A 905 3.61 -9.09 10.81
C ASP A 905 4.55 -8.92 9.62
N LEU A 906 5.03 -7.71 9.36
CA LEU A 906 6.02 -7.45 8.32
C LEU A 906 7.34 -8.19 8.60
N GLN A 907 7.78 -8.22 9.86
CA GLN A 907 9.04 -8.83 10.27
C GLN A 907 8.95 -10.35 10.51
N TYR A 908 7.75 -10.89 10.66
CA TYR A 908 7.52 -12.30 10.98
C TYR A 908 8.19 -13.28 9.99
N PRO A 909 8.00 -13.15 8.67
CA PRO A 909 8.63 -14.08 7.72
C PRO A 909 10.15 -13.98 7.70
N LEU A 910 10.68 -12.76 7.83
CA LEU A 910 12.13 -12.51 7.93
C LEU A 910 12.69 -13.19 9.18
N SER A 911 12.08 -12.96 10.34
CA SER A 911 12.50 -13.50 11.63
C SER A 911 12.39 -15.01 11.66
N LEU A 912 11.33 -15.59 11.10
CA LEU A 912 11.10 -17.03 11.02
C LEU A 912 12.18 -17.71 10.17
N ALA A 913 12.47 -17.18 8.98
CA ALA A 913 13.50 -17.69 8.08
C ALA A 913 14.89 -17.62 8.72
N LEU A 914 15.19 -16.49 9.37
CA LEU A 914 16.46 -16.24 10.02
C LEU A 914 16.68 -17.17 11.23
N ILE A 915 15.69 -17.31 12.11
CA ILE A 915 15.76 -18.18 13.28
C ILE A 915 15.92 -19.65 12.85
N ALA A 916 15.11 -20.10 11.86
CA ALA A 916 15.18 -21.46 11.36
C ALA A 916 16.58 -21.76 10.77
N GLY A 917 17.09 -20.88 9.95
CA GLY A 917 18.43 -20.99 9.37
C GLY A 917 19.54 -20.94 10.43
N MET A 918 19.43 -20.05 11.41
CA MET A 918 20.42 -19.98 12.51
C MET A 918 20.47 -21.21 13.38
N VAL A 919 19.31 -21.81 13.70
CA VAL A 919 19.27 -23.08 14.45
C VAL A 919 19.95 -24.20 13.65
N ALA A 920 19.64 -24.30 12.35
CA ALA A 920 20.27 -25.27 11.47
C ALA A 920 21.77 -25.01 11.34
N GLY A 921 22.15 -23.75 11.05
CA GLY A 921 23.52 -23.34 10.82
C GLY A 921 24.40 -23.52 12.04
N THR A 922 23.88 -23.28 13.26
CA THR A 922 24.64 -23.62 14.49
C THR A 922 24.98 -25.10 14.55
N LEU A 923 24.02 -25.97 14.21
CA LEU A 923 24.27 -27.43 14.21
C LEU A 923 25.25 -27.83 13.09
N VAL A 924 25.12 -27.22 11.93
CA VAL A 924 25.98 -27.46 10.76
C VAL A 924 27.39 -26.96 11.02
N SER A 925 27.56 -25.75 11.54
CA SER A 925 28.86 -25.18 11.93
C SER A 925 29.53 -26.06 12.99
N VAL A 926 28.79 -26.56 13.98
CA VAL A 926 29.32 -27.38 15.06
C VAL A 926 29.74 -28.77 14.57
N PHE A 927 29.01 -29.45 13.71
CA PHE A 927 29.23 -30.85 13.35
C PHE A 927 29.66 -31.07 11.89
N PHE A 928 29.07 -30.36 10.91
CA PHE A 928 29.33 -30.61 9.49
C PHE A 928 30.62 -29.96 9.01
N ILE A 929 30.87 -28.71 9.34
CA ILE A 929 32.08 -27.98 8.89
C ILE A 929 33.37 -28.68 9.35
N PRO A 930 33.52 -29.14 10.61
CA PRO A 930 34.68 -29.93 11.02
C PRO A 930 34.89 -31.21 10.20
N LEU A 931 33.79 -31.89 9.85
CA LEU A 931 33.83 -33.11 9.03
C LEU A 931 34.23 -32.78 7.57
N ALA A 932 33.64 -31.76 6.97
CA ALA A 932 33.96 -31.31 5.62
C ALA A 932 35.44 -30.91 5.51
N TYR A 933 35.93 -30.12 6.49
CA TYR A 933 37.33 -29.70 6.57
C TYR A 933 38.27 -30.93 6.70
N TYR A 934 37.90 -31.91 7.54
CA TYR A 934 38.67 -33.14 7.67
C TYR A 934 38.73 -33.94 6.38
N VAL A 935 37.62 -34.12 5.67
CA VAL A 935 37.55 -34.90 4.43
C VAL A 935 38.44 -34.28 3.34
N ILE A 936 38.42 -32.96 3.20
CA ILE A 936 39.21 -32.25 2.18
C ILE A 936 40.71 -32.29 2.49
N TYR A 937 41.07 -32.01 3.75
CA TYR A 937 42.50 -31.91 4.15
C TYR A 937 43.15 -33.22 4.61
N LYS A 938 42.42 -34.34 4.71
CA LYS A 938 42.96 -35.66 5.11
C LYS A 938 44.07 -36.15 4.17
N ASN A 939 44.00 -35.82 2.88
CA ASN A 939 45.00 -36.28 1.89
C ASN A 939 46.25 -35.42 1.88
N THR A 940 46.18 -34.20 2.42
CA THR A 940 47.33 -33.28 2.53
C THR A 940 48.25 -33.66 3.70
N GLU A 941 47.76 -34.41 4.70
CA GLU A 941 48.56 -34.91 5.82
C GLU A 941 49.36 -36.22 5.49
N LYS A 942 49.02 -36.84 4.33
CA LYS A 942 49.73 -38.03 3.82
C LYS A 942 50.91 -37.68 2.91
N ARG A 943 51.04 -36.46 2.56
CA ARG A 943 52.22 -35.88 1.83
C ARG A 943 53.06 -35.08 2.83
#